data_53a677949918dcc5a75aeb999e50b36d
#
_entry.id   53a677949918dcc5a75aeb999e50b36d
#
_cell.length_a   1.000
_cell.length_b   1.000
_cell.length_c   1.000
_cell.angle_alpha   90.00
_cell.angle_beta   90.00
_cell.angle_gamma   90.00
#
_symmetry.space_group_name_H-M   'P 1'
#
loop_
_entity.id
_entity.type
_entity.pdbx_description
1 polymer ?
#
loop_
_entity_poly.entity_id
_entity_poly.type
_entity_poly.pdbx_seq_one_letter_code
_entity_poly.pdbx_strand_id
1 'polypeptide(L)'
;MAYLPSLPPLRTAISLAVCGWALPALASTASDTTTTRQSPPPLEEVTIIGDRQASREIAGSGALIDSLQIRDELATDINQLLKTVPGTYIREEDGYGLRPNIGIRGATAERSAKITLMEDGVLIAPAPYAAPEAYYFPTLARMQAVEVLKGASQLRYGPQTTGGVVNLVSTPHPEDAGGRLQFVYGQDHQTDILASYGAQLGAFGFNLETAQRYNEGFKSIDRSSQDTGYRIEDYVAKLSWQGERHALKLKAQYSDETSDETYLGLTDRDFAENPDRRYGMSAPDQMSNEHEALSVTWDWQLGAEFALATTVYRNEFHRDWFKLSGGGDLVAAANEGDVSAQAVLDGEQDVFGLAYKHNNRRYVSEGVQTNLDWDWGEHTLALGVRYHEDEVDRFQPTERYDQINGELVASGVIEPNASNNRVQTAEALSFWATDAWQINDALRLDLALRHERVRSEETRFDDVGRQNIASTRDNDLSIWLPGLAARYEINDAWSLLAGIHRGFSPLGGSARAWEKPETSINYELGARYDGPVFLEVIGFFSDFSNKGESCSNAYPCSNGATSGTFITGEAVVAGVEVQAGHVFETGEITWPLSVSYTHSMAEARTDAADRGVLEGDTLASVPNNSLSLRLGAQVGSRWDNYAVVKYVDEMCVEIGCNREASNFAQTESFFVVDVGTRYALTDAISAFVKVENAFGERAVVSRQPDGSRPNKPLTAMLGVEWIF
;
A
#
# COMPACT_ATOMS: atom_id res chain seq x y z
N MET A 1 -12.60 28.96 19.01
CA MET A 1 -11.23 28.63 18.61
C MET A 1 -10.90 29.41 17.37
N ALA A 2 -9.77 30.11 17.33
CA ALA A 2 -9.46 31.04 16.25
C ALA A 2 -9.03 30.23 15.00
N TYR A 3 -9.76 30.44 13.88
CA TYR A 3 -9.34 29.97 12.57
C TYR A 3 -7.99 30.60 12.22
N LEU A 4 -6.94 29.78 12.08
CA LEU A 4 -5.76 30.16 11.33
C LEU A 4 -6.13 30.23 9.85
N PRO A 5 -5.72 31.29 9.11
CA PRO A 5 -6.01 31.38 7.69
C PRO A 5 -5.31 30.22 6.98
N SER A 6 -6.05 29.53 6.11
CA SER A 6 -5.52 28.50 5.20
C SER A 6 -4.35 29.08 4.43
N LEU A 7 -3.19 28.42 4.46
CA LEU A 7 -2.07 28.70 3.59
C LEU A 7 -2.53 28.58 2.12
N PRO A 8 -2.03 29.40 1.20
CA PRO A 8 -2.36 29.22 -0.22
C PRO A 8 -1.92 27.81 -0.65
N PRO A 9 -2.66 27.17 -1.56
CA PRO A 9 -2.39 25.80 -1.96
C PRO A 9 -0.93 25.62 -2.40
N LEU A 10 -0.28 24.62 -1.87
CA LEU A 10 1.12 24.25 -2.10
C LEU A 10 1.46 24.16 -3.61
N ARG A 11 0.45 23.89 -4.44
CA ARG A 11 0.49 23.84 -5.90
C ARG A 11 1.19 25.04 -6.53
N THR A 12 0.90 26.27 -6.08
CA THR A 12 1.48 27.49 -6.65
C THR A 12 2.94 27.70 -6.28
N ALA A 13 3.36 27.23 -5.10
CA ALA A 13 4.73 27.37 -4.63
C ALA A 13 5.67 26.34 -5.28
N ILE A 14 5.21 25.10 -5.48
CA ILE A 14 6.01 24.01 -6.06
C ILE A 14 6.07 24.14 -7.59
N SER A 15 4.96 24.48 -8.27
CA SER A 15 4.95 24.68 -9.73
C SER A 15 5.87 25.83 -10.21
N LEU A 16 6.06 26.86 -9.40
CA LEU A 16 6.99 27.97 -9.70
C LEU A 16 8.47 27.57 -9.51
N ALA A 17 8.77 26.59 -8.67
CA ALA A 17 10.15 26.13 -8.43
C ALA A 17 10.69 25.23 -9.56
N VAL A 18 9.81 24.51 -10.27
CA VAL A 18 10.21 23.56 -11.34
C VAL A 18 10.42 24.25 -12.69
N CYS A 19 9.79 25.40 -12.95
CA CYS A 19 9.82 26.08 -14.27
C CYS A 19 10.95 27.09 -14.48
N GLY A 20 11.83 27.32 -13.54
CA GLY A 20 12.86 28.33 -13.79
C GLY A 20 14.11 28.15 -12.96
N TRP A 21 15.17 27.61 -13.58
CA TRP A 21 16.57 27.99 -13.30
C TRP A 21 17.52 26.96 -13.90
N ALA A 22 17.90 27.17 -15.13
CA ALA A 22 19.17 26.65 -15.64
C ALA A 22 20.26 27.65 -15.25
N LEU A 23 21.02 27.37 -14.21
CA LEU A 23 22.24 28.12 -13.85
C LEU A 23 23.47 27.37 -14.36
N PRO A 24 24.45 28.08 -14.97
CA PRO A 24 25.69 27.45 -15.44
C PRO A 24 26.57 27.02 -14.27
N ALA A 25 27.09 25.82 -14.34
CA ALA A 25 28.07 25.28 -13.41
C ALA A 25 29.36 26.10 -13.41
N LEU A 26 29.68 26.73 -12.30
CA LEU A 26 31.01 27.28 -12.00
C LEU A 26 31.85 26.21 -11.31
N ALA A 27 32.77 25.60 -12.04
CA ALA A 27 33.76 24.69 -11.48
C ALA A 27 34.75 25.48 -10.60
N SER A 28 34.78 25.18 -9.30
CA SER A 28 35.77 25.65 -8.37
C SER A 28 36.75 24.53 -8.05
N THR A 29 38.03 24.69 -8.48
CA THR A 29 39.13 23.83 -8.08
C THR A 29 39.59 24.21 -6.67
N ALA A 30 39.39 23.34 -5.69
CA ALA A 30 39.98 23.46 -4.36
C ALA A 30 41.00 22.34 -4.12
N SER A 31 42.18 22.74 -3.67
CA SER A 31 43.36 21.92 -3.40
C SER A 31 43.26 21.19 -2.07
N ASP A 32 43.73 19.92 -2.06
CA ASP A 32 43.90 19.00 -0.95
C ASP A 32 44.63 19.58 0.26
N THR A 33 44.03 19.38 1.44
CA THR A 33 44.74 19.19 2.70
C THR A 33 44.07 18.11 3.51
N THR A 34 44.70 16.95 3.55
CA THR A 34 44.30 15.77 4.33
C THR A 34 44.30 16.06 5.83
N THR A 35 43.11 16.24 6.38
CA THR A 35 42.80 15.97 7.78
C THR A 35 41.67 14.98 7.78
N THR A 36 41.89 13.80 8.38
CA THR A 36 40.89 12.81 8.65
C THR A 36 39.78 13.39 9.54
N ARG A 37 38.83 14.11 8.92
CA ARG A 37 37.54 14.40 9.53
C ARG A 37 36.70 13.11 9.31
N GLN A 38 36.21 12.55 10.39
CA GLN A 38 35.06 11.63 10.28
C GLN A 38 33.98 12.38 9.54
N SER A 39 33.61 11.87 8.37
CA SER A 39 32.46 12.40 7.63
C SER A 39 31.23 12.30 8.54
N PRO A 40 30.41 13.36 8.63
CA PRO A 40 29.12 13.24 9.31
C PRO A 40 28.35 12.08 8.68
N PRO A 41 27.48 11.37 9.46
CA PRO A 41 26.68 10.29 8.93
C PRO A 41 25.90 10.77 7.71
N PRO A 42 25.81 9.98 6.64
CA PRO A 42 25.01 10.36 5.47
C PRO A 42 23.59 10.67 5.90
N LEU A 43 22.94 11.63 5.23
CA LEU A 43 21.53 11.95 5.40
C LEU A 43 20.69 10.81 4.79
N GLU A 44 20.60 9.70 5.50
CA GLU A 44 19.80 8.57 5.06
C GLU A 44 18.30 8.87 5.21
N GLU A 45 17.50 8.45 4.24
CA GLU A 45 16.04 8.38 4.40
C GLU A 45 15.72 7.37 5.49
N VAL A 46 14.52 7.47 6.09
CA VAL A 46 14.12 6.53 7.15
C VAL A 46 13.82 5.18 6.53
N THR A 47 14.80 4.30 6.53
CA THR A 47 14.68 2.89 6.19
C THR A 47 14.36 2.08 7.44
N ILE A 48 13.64 0.98 7.28
CA ILE A 48 13.31 0.03 8.36
C ILE A 48 14.08 -1.28 8.23
N ILE A 49 14.55 -1.58 7.03
CA ILE A 49 15.42 -2.72 6.71
C ILE A 49 16.78 -2.21 6.24
N GLY A 50 16.78 -1.22 5.34
CA GLY A 50 17.98 -0.61 4.78
C GLY A 50 18.45 -1.27 3.50
N ASP A 51 19.26 -2.31 3.56
CA ASP A 51 19.84 -2.98 2.40
C ASP A 51 19.58 -4.49 2.36
N ARG A 52 20.03 -5.15 1.30
CA ARG A 52 19.88 -6.61 1.14
C ARG A 52 20.61 -7.42 2.20
N GLN A 53 21.74 -6.93 2.71
CA GLN A 53 22.47 -7.62 3.76
C GLN A 53 21.70 -7.51 5.07
N ALA A 54 21.27 -6.31 5.44
CA ALA A 54 20.46 -6.08 6.62
C ALA A 54 19.16 -6.90 6.59
N SER A 55 18.52 -7.05 5.41
CA SER A 55 17.32 -7.90 5.27
C SER A 55 17.57 -9.36 5.61
N ARG A 56 18.80 -9.86 5.38
CA ARG A 56 19.23 -11.23 5.70
C ARG A 56 19.61 -11.39 7.18
N GLU A 57 19.83 -10.30 7.89
CA GLU A 57 20.22 -10.28 9.31
C GLU A 57 19.03 -10.15 10.26
N ILE A 58 17.82 -9.87 9.75
CA ILE A 58 16.60 -9.79 10.56
C ILE A 58 16.35 -11.12 11.25
N ALA A 59 16.10 -11.09 12.59
CA ALA A 59 15.72 -12.25 13.36
C ALA A 59 14.23 -12.60 13.18
N GLY A 60 13.76 -12.64 11.95
CA GLY A 60 12.37 -12.86 11.58
C GLY A 60 12.18 -12.73 10.10
N SER A 61 10.93 -12.52 9.68
CA SER A 61 10.53 -12.44 8.29
C SER A 61 10.47 -10.99 7.81
N GLY A 62 11.25 -10.66 6.79
CA GLY A 62 11.25 -9.37 6.12
C GLY A 62 11.61 -9.51 4.64
N ALA A 63 11.25 -8.52 3.83
CA ALA A 63 11.63 -8.47 2.42
C ALA A 63 11.94 -7.05 2.00
N LEU A 64 12.92 -6.91 1.13
CA LEU A 64 13.34 -5.65 0.52
C LEU A 64 13.22 -5.78 -1.00
N ILE A 65 12.45 -4.89 -1.60
CA ILE A 65 12.45 -4.62 -3.04
C ILE A 65 13.27 -3.36 -3.24
N ASP A 66 14.43 -3.48 -3.83
CA ASP A 66 15.38 -2.37 -3.99
C ASP A 66 15.14 -1.56 -5.26
N SER A 67 15.88 -0.44 -5.38
CA SER A 67 15.79 0.49 -6.51
C SER A 67 16.13 -0.16 -7.86
N LEU A 68 17.00 -1.15 -7.87
CA LEU A 68 17.34 -1.87 -9.10
C LEU A 68 16.15 -2.68 -9.61
N GLN A 69 15.47 -3.40 -8.70
CA GLN A 69 14.27 -4.15 -9.08
C GLN A 69 13.14 -3.24 -9.52
N ILE A 70 12.86 -2.13 -8.79
CA ILE A 70 11.83 -1.16 -9.16
C ILE A 70 12.10 -0.57 -10.55
N ARG A 71 13.35 -0.19 -10.81
CA ARG A 71 13.78 0.42 -12.07
C ARG A 71 13.79 -0.58 -13.23
N ASP A 72 14.32 -1.78 -13.01
CA ASP A 72 14.47 -2.78 -14.07
C ASP A 72 13.12 -3.33 -14.49
N GLU A 73 12.22 -3.57 -13.53
CA GLU A 73 10.86 -4.02 -13.81
C GLU A 73 9.94 -2.90 -14.29
N LEU A 74 10.40 -1.63 -14.29
CA LEU A 74 9.59 -0.46 -14.67
C LEU A 74 8.23 -0.48 -13.96
N ALA A 75 8.29 -0.74 -12.66
CA ALA A 75 7.10 -0.99 -11.89
C ALA A 75 6.31 0.32 -11.71
N THR A 76 5.12 0.37 -12.28
CA THR A 76 4.17 1.48 -12.15
C THR A 76 3.06 1.18 -11.16
N ASP A 77 2.90 -0.10 -10.80
CA ASP A 77 1.86 -0.63 -9.93
C ASP A 77 2.51 -1.43 -8.78
N ILE A 78 2.25 -1.00 -7.53
CA ILE A 78 2.76 -1.67 -6.33
C ILE A 78 2.27 -3.12 -6.21
N ASN A 79 1.08 -3.42 -6.73
CA ASN A 79 0.51 -4.77 -6.71
C ASN A 79 1.43 -5.76 -7.42
N GLN A 80 2.08 -5.34 -8.50
CA GLN A 80 2.97 -6.20 -9.27
C GLN A 80 4.25 -6.55 -8.52
N LEU A 81 4.78 -5.59 -7.74
CA LEU A 81 5.97 -5.82 -6.91
C LEU A 81 5.66 -6.67 -5.67
N LEU A 82 4.59 -6.37 -4.96
CA LEU A 82 4.26 -7.07 -3.72
C LEU A 82 3.89 -8.55 -3.95
N LYS A 83 3.44 -8.94 -5.14
CA LYS A 83 3.26 -10.35 -5.52
C LYS A 83 4.59 -11.13 -5.53
N THR A 84 5.74 -10.46 -5.53
CA THR A 84 7.05 -11.11 -5.46
C THR A 84 7.51 -11.34 -4.01
N VAL A 85 6.79 -10.82 -3.02
CA VAL A 85 7.12 -10.93 -1.58
C VAL A 85 6.36 -12.10 -0.99
N PRO A 86 7.03 -13.09 -0.36
CA PRO A 86 6.35 -14.23 0.26
C PRO A 86 5.42 -13.76 1.39
N GLY A 87 4.28 -14.43 1.56
CA GLY A 87 3.30 -14.14 2.61
C GLY A 87 2.44 -12.91 2.37
N THR A 88 2.66 -12.18 1.27
CA THR A 88 1.77 -11.11 0.82
C THR A 88 0.83 -11.61 -0.25
N TYR A 89 -0.36 -11.08 -0.28
CA TYR A 89 -1.33 -11.30 -1.33
C TYR A 89 -2.07 -10.00 -1.65
N ILE A 90 -2.46 -9.89 -2.91
CA ILE A 90 -3.06 -8.69 -3.45
C ILE A 90 -4.40 -9.08 -4.07
N ARG A 91 -5.46 -8.35 -3.71
CA ARG A 91 -6.69 -8.38 -4.46
C ARG A 91 -6.70 -7.21 -5.44
N GLU A 92 -6.58 -7.51 -6.71
CA GLU A 92 -6.63 -6.50 -7.76
C GLU A 92 -8.06 -5.95 -7.91
N GLU A 93 -8.20 -4.70 -8.33
CA GLU A 93 -9.51 -4.06 -8.50
C GLU A 93 -9.59 -3.24 -9.79
N ASP A 94 -8.63 -2.33 -10.00
CA ASP A 94 -8.65 -1.36 -11.09
C ASP A 94 -7.78 -1.76 -12.28
N GLY A 95 -6.79 -2.63 -12.07
CA GLY A 95 -5.78 -3.02 -13.05
C GLY A 95 -4.58 -2.07 -13.12
N TYR A 96 -4.56 -1.00 -12.31
CA TYR A 96 -3.49 0.02 -12.30
C TYR A 96 -2.83 0.20 -10.93
N GLY A 97 -3.38 -0.43 -9.86
CA GLY A 97 -2.85 -0.38 -8.51
C GLY A 97 -3.01 0.98 -7.82
N LEU A 98 -4.00 1.77 -8.22
CA LEU A 98 -4.23 3.10 -7.67
C LEU A 98 -4.63 3.05 -6.19
N ARG A 99 -5.36 2.01 -5.80
CA ARG A 99 -5.83 1.76 -4.43
C ARG A 99 -5.57 0.31 -4.05
N PRO A 100 -4.34 -0.02 -3.66
CA PRO A 100 -3.95 -1.40 -3.42
C PRO A 100 -4.69 -2.02 -2.25
N ASN A 101 -5.09 -3.28 -2.43
CA ASN A 101 -5.66 -4.11 -1.38
C ASN A 101 -4.62 -5.15 -0.97
N ILE A 102 -3.80 -4.80 0.02
CA ILE A 102 -2.67 -5.60 0.49
C ILE A 102 -3.08 -6.40 1.72
N GLY A 103 -2.95 -7.71 1.64
CA GLY A 103 -3.06 -8.63 2.78
C GLY A 103 -1.73 -9.30 3.06
N ILE A 104 -1.47 -9.60 4.34
CA ILE A 104 -0.27 -10.31 4.79
C ILE A 104 -0.72 -11.35 5.81
N ARG A 105 -0.39 -12.65 5.58
CA ARG A 105 -0.60 -13.75 6.53
C ARG A 105 -1.99 -13.78 7.16
N GLY A 106 -3.04 -13.64 6.34
CA GLY A 106 -4.44 -13.70 6.78
C GLY A 106 -5.00 -12.37 7.29
N ALA A 107 -4.24 -11.29 7.33
CA ALA A 107 -4.80 -9.96 7.51
C ALA A 107 -5.66 -9.60 6.30
N THR A 108 -6.86 -9.08 6.54
CA THR A 108 -7.81 -8.74 5.48
C THR A 108 -7.20 -7.70 4.52
N ALA A 109 -7.29 -7.96 3.21
CA ALA A 109 -6.64 -7.13 2.19
C ALA A 109 -7.39 -5.80 1.92
N GLU A 110 -8.65 -5.67 2.32
CA GLU A 110 -9.49 -4.52 2.00
C GLU A 110 -8.81 -3.19 2.27
N ARG A 111 -8.56 -2.43 1.17
CA ARG A 111 -7.90 -1.11 1.21
C ARG A 111 -6.67 -1.06 2.11
N SER A 112 -5.97 -2.19 2.26
CA SER A 112 -4.79 -2.30 3.13
C SER A 112 -5.03 -1.88 4.59
N ALA A 113 -6.28 -1.90 5.06
CA ALA A 113 -6.67 -1.37 6.37
C ALA A 113 -6.05 -2.09 7.57
N LYS A 114 -5.49 -3.29 7.36
CA LYS A 114 -4.83 -4.10 8.41
C LYS A 114 -3.29 -4.10 8.31
N ILE A 115 -2.75 -3.20 7.46
CA ILE A 115 -1.32 -3.05 7.22
C ILE A 115 -0.88 -1.66 7.69
N THR A 116 0.23 -1.57 8.39
CA THR A 116 0.86 -0.27 8.66
C THR A 116 1.57 0.19 7.40
N LEU A 117 1.02 1.22 6.74
CA LEU A 117 1.61 1.84 5.56
C LEU A 117 2.38 3.09 5.95
N MET A 118 3.62 3.19 5.48
CA MET A 118 4.50 4.34 5.74
C MET A 118 5.21 4.79 4.46
N GLU A 119 5.59 6.06 4.43
CA GLU A 119 6.59 6.62 3.53
C GLU A 119 7.65 7.32 4.38
N ASP A 120 8.90 6.90 4.23
CA ASP A 120 10.04 7.39 5.03
C ASP A 120 9.75 7.34 6.55
N GLY A 121 9.13 6.26 7.03
CA GLY A 121 8.80 6.06 8.44
C GLY A 121 7.62 6.87 8.98
N VAL A 122 6.93 7.66 8.16
CA VAL A 122 5.71 8.40 8.52
C VAL A 122 4.48 7.66 8.00
N LEU A 123 3.42 7.58 8.83
CA LEU A 123 2.15 6.95 8.45
C LEU A 123 1.50 7.71 7.28
N ILE A 124 1.10 6.99 6.22
CA ILE A 124 0.51 7.59 5.01
C ILE A 124 -0.95 7.23 4.76
N ALA A 125 -1.52 6.25 5.46
CA ALA A 125 -2.97 6.06 5.40
C ALA A 125 -3.64 7.37 5.83
N PRO A 126 -4.71 7.84 5.13
CA PRO A 126 -5.28 9.18 5.38
C PRO A 126 -5.73 9.43 6.82
N ALA A 127 -6.20 8.39 7.53
CA ALA A 127 -6.52 8.43 8.96
C ALA A 127 -6.26 7.05 9.58
N PRO A 128 -5.00 6.74 9.95
CA PRO A 128 -4.57 5.37 10.30
C PRO A 128 -5.27 4.78 11.51
N TYR A 129 -5.87 5.57 12.38
CA TYR A 129 -6.62 5.12 13.55
C TYR A 129 -8.14 5.26 13.39
N ALA A 130 -8.65 6.39 12.86
CA ALA A 130 -10.10 6.61 12.72
C ALA A 130 -10.70 5.91 11.49
N ALA A 131 -9.96 5.84 10.38
CA ALA A 131 -10.38 5.19 9.13
C ALA A 131 -9.13 4.72 8.33
N PRO A 132 -8.62 3.52 8.66
CA PRO A 132 -7.30 3.06 8.20
C PRO A 132 -7.21 2.69 6.71
N GLU A 133 -8.32 2.74 5.98
CA GLU A 133 -8.35 2.39 4.56
C GLU A 133 -7.46 3.32 3.73
N ALA A 134 -6.51 2.73 2.99
CA ALA A 134 -5.54 3.42 2.14
C ALA A 134 -6.19 3.88 0.82
N TYR A 135 -6.84 5.02 0.85
CA TYR A 135 -7.37 5.67 -0.36
C TYR A 135 -6.35 6.55 -1.08
N TYR A 136 -5.26 6.91 -0.44
CA TYR A 136 -4.07 7.48 -1.03
C TYR A 136 -2.95 6.44 -1.03
N PHE A 137 -2.26 6.35 -2.14
CA PHE A 137 -1.04 5.56 -2.27
C PHE A 137 -0.04 6.32 -3.15
N PRO A 138 1.23 6.48 -2.71
CA PRO A 138 2.22 7.25 -3.46
C PRO A 138 2.60 6.59 -4.79
N THR A 139 2.92 7.40 -5.80
CA THR A 139 3.41 6.90 -7.09
C THR A 139 4.71 6.11 -6.92
N LEU A 140 4.68 4.83 -7.27
CA LEU A 140 5.79 3.91 -7.06
C LEU A 140 7.08 4.31 -7.81
N ALA A 141 6.97 4.94 -8.99
CA ALA A 141 8.13 5.33 -9.80
C ALA A 141 9.09 6.33 -9.09
N ARG A 142 8.62 7.02 -8.04
CA ARG A 142 9.43 7.92 -7.20
C ARG A 142 9.99 7.24 -5.94
N MET A 143 9.83 5.92 -5.82
CA MET A 143 10.36 5.16 -4.69
C MET A 143 11.71 4.55 -5.04
N GLN A 144 12.59 4.51 -4.04
CA GLN A 144 13.89 3.84 -4.11
C GLN A 144 13.81 2.41 -3.57
N ALA A 145 12.95 2.17 -2.59
CA ALA A 145 12.76 0.85 -2.03
C ALA A 145 11.33 0.64 -1.52
N VAL A 146 10.93 -0.63 -1.43
CA VAL A 146 9.74 -1.07 -0.71
C VAL A 146 10.18 -2.12 0.31
N GLU A 147 9.95 -1.83 1.58
CA GLU A 147 10.35 -2.66 2.71
C GLU A 147 9.12 -3.29 3.34
N VAL A 148 9.16 -4.60 3.59
CA VAL A 148 8.05 -5.34 4.19
C VAL A 148 8.53 -6.08 5.44
N LEU A 149 7.94 -5.79 6.61
CA LEU A 149 8.19 -6.49 7.87
C LEU A 149 6.96 -7.28 8.31
N LYS A 150 7.17 -8.52 8.76
CA LYS A 150 6.07 -9.44 9.12
C LYS A 150 6.19 -10.05 10.52
N GLY A 151 7.41 -10.15 11.06
CA GLY A 151 7.71 -10.74 12.36
C GLY A 151 7.63 -9.78 13.55
N ALA A 152 8.25 -10.12 14.67
CA ALA A 152 8.23 -9.32 15.90
C ALA A 152 8.82 -7.90 15.73
N SER A 153 9.74 -7.71 14.79
CA SER A 153 10.35 -6.41 14.47
C SER A 153 9.34 -5.34 14.01
N GLN A 154 8.18 -5.74 13.45
CA GLN A 154 7.11 -4.81 13.08
C GLN A 154 6.55 -4.00 14.26
N LEU A 155 6.69 -4.50 15.51
CA LEU A 155 6.16 -3.83 16.70
C LEU A 155 6.77 -2.46 16.97
N ARG A 156 7.96 -2.16 16.43
CA ARG A 156 8.53 -0.81 16.45
C ARG A 156 7.64 0.21 15.74
N TYR A 157 6.87 -0.18 14.72
CA TYR A 157 6.23 0.74 13.78
C TYR A 157 4.72 0.93 13.99
N GLY A 158 3.87 -0.06 13.98
CA GLY A 158 2.42 0.05 14.24
C GLY A 158 1.70 1.30 13.67
N PRO A 159 0.39 1.39 13.74
CA PRO A 159 -0.50 0.69 14.68
C PRO A 159 -0.97 -0.69 14.22
N GLN A 160 -1.07 -0.94 12.92
CA GLN A 160 -1.58 -2.20 12.39
C GLN A 160 -0.47 -3.26 12.45
N THR A 161 -0.55 -4.19 13.41
CA THR A 161 0.49 -5.22 13.63
C THR A 161 -0.05 -6.64 13.58
N THR A 162 -1.30 -6.84 13.14
CA THR A 162 -1.82 -8.19 12.83
C THR A 162 -1.37 -8.67 11.45
N GLY A 163 -1.18 -7.77 10.50
CA GLY A 163 -0.70 -8.07 9.15
C GLY A 163 0.81 -7.88 9.04
N GLY A 164 1.24 -6.64 8.98
CA GLY A 164 2.65 -6.28 8.77
C GLY A 164 2.83 -4.80 8.53
N VAL A 165 4.05 -4.44 8.19
CA VAL A 165 4.44 -3.07 7.87
C VAL A 165 4.96 -3.05 6.44
N VAL A 166 4.50 -2.07 5.65
CA VAL A 166 5.05 -1.72 4.34
C VAL A 166 5.54 -0.29 4.42
N ASN A 167 6.85 -0.09 4.26
CA ASN A 167 7.47 1.22 4.21
C ASN A 167 7.96 1.50 2.78
N LEU A 168 7.57 2.62 2.24
CA LEU A 168 8.01 3.13 0.95
C LEU A 168 9.15 4.11 1.20
N VAL A 169 10.31 3.86 0.62
CA VAL A 169 11.48 4.74 0.75
C VAL A 169 11.54 5.61 -0.49
N SER A 170 11.35 6.91 -0.32
CA SER A 170 11.34 7.87 -1.42
C SER A 170 12.76 8.27 -1.86
N THR A 171 12.91 8.83 -3.06
CA THR A 171 14.21 9.25 -3.63
C THR A 171 15.02 10.09 -2.64
N PRO A 172 16.25 9.70 -2.28
CA PRO A 172 17.09 10.42 -1.32
C PRO A 172 17.66 11.71 -1.90
N HIS A 173 18.33 12.50 -1.06
CA HIS A 173 19.17 13.58 -1.52
C HIS A 173 20.39 13.02 -2.26
N PRO A 174 20.69 13.46 -3.50
CA PRO A 174 21.91 13.04 -4.17
C PRO A 174 23.15 13.66 -3.51
N GLU A 175 24.23 12.88 -3.43
CA GLU A 175 25.51 13.37 -2.90
C GLU A 175 26.13 14.42 -3.84
N ASP A 176 26.11 14.12 -5.15
CA ASP A 176 26.55 15.02 -6.21
C ASP A 176 25.36 15.66 -6.92
N ALA A 177 25.58 16.84 -7.52
CA ALA A 177 24.55 17.48 -8.33
C ALA A 177 24.20 16.60 -9.53
N GLY A 178 22.93 16.22 -9.64
CA GLY A 178 22.47 15.34 -10.68
C GLY A 178 20.97 15.16 -10.67
N GLY A 179 20.47 14.44 -11.65
CA GLY A 179 19.03 14.22 -11.82
C GLY A 179 18.72 13.02 -12.71
N ARG A 180 17.43 12.77 -12.80
CA ARG A 180 16.85 11.72 -13.62
C ARG A 180 15.67 12.28 -14.39
N LEU A 181 15.62 11.97 -15.68
CA LEU A 181 14.46 12.22 -16.53
C LEU A 181 14.05 10.91 -17.19
N GLN A 182 12.84 10.45 -16.97
CA GLN A 182 12.28 9.26 -17.59
C GLN A 182 11.00 9.62 -18.33
N PHE A 183 10.85 9.10 -19.53
CA PHE A 183 9.63 9.19 -20.32
C PHE A 183 9.21 7.78 -20.73
N VAL A 184 7.93 7.45 -20.53
CA VAL A 184 7.30 6.19 -20.92
C VAL A 184 6.08 6.47 -21.78
N TYR A 185 5.93 5.69 -22.85
CA TYR A 185 4.73 5.70 -23.68
C TYR A 185 4.26 4.26 -23.91
N GLY A 186 2.95 4.00 -23.82
CA GLY A 186 2.39 2.66 -23.91
C GLY A 186 1.02 2.60 -24.53
N GLN A 187 0.41 1.42 -24.45
CA GLN A 187 -0.98 1.20 -24.86
C GLN A 187 -1.95 2.08 -24.07
N ASP A 188 -3.15 2.28 -24.61
CA ASP A 188 -4.19 3.14 -24.04
C ASP A 188 -3.68 4.56 -23.77
N HIS A 189 -2.83 5.06 -24.68
CA HIS A 189 -2.16 6.36 -24.63
C HIS A 189 -1.42 6.60 -23.30
N GLN A 190 -0.99 5.52 -22.61
CA GLN A 190 -0.19 5.66 -21.40
C GLN A 190 0.99 6.61 -21.65
N THR A 191 1.12 7.61 -20.78
CA THR A 191 2.22 8.58 -20.81
C THR A 191 2.65 8.84 -19.39
N ASP A 192 3.88 8.39 -19.04
CA ASP A 192 4.45 8.65 -17.72
C ASP A 192 5.73 9.48 -17.86
N ILE A 193 5.87 10.50 -17.02
CA ILE A 193 7.07 11.35 -16.92
C ILE A 193 7.53 11.35 -15.47
N LEU A 194 8.78 11.00 -15.25
CA LEU A 194 9.45 11.17 -13.97
C LEU A 194 10.64 12.12 -14.17
N ALA A 195 10.70 13.18 -13.40
CA ALA A 195 11.83 14.12 -13.41
C ALA A 195 12.25 14.41 -11.98
N SER A 196 13.56 14.29 -11.71
CA SER A 196 14.14 14.69 -10.43
C SER A 196 15.46 15.40 -10.65
N TYR A 197 15.76 16.34 -9.75
CA TYR A 197 17.05 17.02 -9.70
C TYR A 197 17.38 17.43 -8.27
N GLY A 198 18.62 17.19 -7.87
CA GLY A 198 19.06 17.57 -6.55
C GLY A 198 20.56 17.83 -6.49
N ALA A 199 21.02 18.37 -5.37
CA ALA A 199 22.42 18.63 -5.10
C ALA A 199 22.68 18.76 -3.60
N GLN A 200 23.91 18.45 -3.19
CA GLN A 200 24.46 18.82 -1.89
C GLN A 200 25.35 20.05 -2.05
N LEU A 201 25.01 21.17 -1.42
CA LEU A 201 25.68 22.44 -1.47
C LEU A 201 26.29 22.76 -0.11
N GLY A 202 27.43 22.16 0.21
CA GLY A 202 28.07 22.26 1.53
C GLY A 202 27.19 21.60 2.60
N ALA A 203 26.71 22.38 3.58
CA ALA A 203 25.82 21.87 4.64
C ALA A 203 24.34 21.74 4.21
N PHE A 204 23.95 22.22 3.04
CA PHE A 204 22.57 22.23 2.56
C PHE A 204 22.40 21.27 1.40
N GLY A 205 21.35 20.47 1.44
CA GLY A 205 20.94 19.61 0.35
C GLY A 205 19.53 19.96 -0.12
N PHE A 206 19.24 19.65 -1.37
CA PHE A 206 17.87 19.69 -1.89
C PHE A 206 17.63 18.56 -2.91
N ASN A 207 16.38 18.15 -3.01
CA ASN A 207 15.88 17.29 -4.09
C ASN A 207 14.48 17.75 -4.49
N LEU A 208 14.25 17.94 -5.78
CA LEU A 208 12.96 18.26 -6.38
C LEU A 208 12.57 17.14 -7.32
N GLU A 209 11.37 16.66 -7.20
CA GLU A 209 10.88 15.52 -7.98
C GLU A 209 9.44 15.74 -8.42
N THR A 210 9.10 15.30 -9.64
CA THR A 210 7.73 15.20 -10.12
C THR A 210 7.51 13.91 -10.86
N ALA A 211 6.35 13.29 -10.64
CA ALA A 211 5.86 12.17 -11.44
C ALA A 211 4.50 12.54 -12.02
N GLN A 212 4.39 12.46 -13.34
CA GLN A 212 3.18 12.74 -14.10
C GLN A 212 2.75 11.46 -14.80
N ARG A 213 1.52 11.01 -14.59
CA ARG A 213 1.02 9.75 -15.14
C ARG A 213 -0.34 9.97 -15.78
N TYR A 214 -0.52 9.42 -16.96
CA TYR A 214 -1.77 9.46 -17.71
C TYR A 214 -2.02 8.14 -18.42
N ASN A 215 -3.28 7.71 -18.48
CA ASN A 215 -3.74 6.55 -19.25
C ASN A 215 -5.23 6.73 -19.57
N GLU A 216 -5.65 6.41 -20.78
CA GLU A 216 -7.06 6.50 -21.20
C GLU A 216 -7.90 5.30 -20.71
N GLY A 217 -7.25 4.23 -20.24
CA GLY A 217 -7.91 3.03 -19.71
C GLY A 217 -8.23 2.00 -20.79
N PHE A 218 -8.26 0.73 -20.35
CA PHE A 218 -8.45 -0.41 -21.26
C PHE A 218 -9.93 -0.85 -21.37
N LYS A 219 -10.84 -0.27 -20.58
CA LYS A 219 -12.26 -0.64 -20.58
C LYS A 219 -13.05 0.25 -21.53
N SER A 220 -14.10 -0.31 -22.11
CA SER A 220 -15.03 0.42 -22.98
C SER A 220 -16.39 0.55 -22.32
N ILE A 221 -16.87 1.78 -22.17
CA ILE A 221 -18.19 2.07 -21.58
C ILE A 221 -19.26 1.93 -22.65
N ASP A 222 -20.30 1.19 -22.36
CA ASP A 222 -21.46 1.04 -23.26
C ASP A 222 -22.03 2.41 -23.63
N ARG A 223 -22.25 2.65 -24.91
CA ARG A 223 -22.85 3.89 -25.45
C ARG A 223 -22.10 5.18 -25.09
N SER A 224 -20.83 5.09 -24.71
CA SER A 224 -20.00 6.24 -24.36
C SER A 224 -18.63 6.16 -25.04
N SER A 225 -18.02 7.31 -25.26
CA SER A 225 -16.64 7.45 -25.73
C SER A 225 -15.72 8.03 -24.65
N GLN A 226 -16.17 8.04 -23.38
CA GLN A 226 -15.39 8.52 -22.27
C GLN A 226 -14.27 7.54 -21.96
N ASP A 227 -13.15 8.07 -21.49
CA ASP A 227 -12.02 7.31 -20.98
C ASP A 227 -12.38 6.55 -19.69
N THR A 228 -11.60 5.54 -19.37
CA THR A 228 -11.76 4.72 -18.16
C THR A 228 -10.46 4.63 -17.35
N GLY A 229 -9.55 5.53 -17.62
CA GLY A 229 -8.21 5.53 -17.06
C GLY A 229 -8.02 6.54 -15.92
N TYR A 230 -6.84 7.16 -15.90
CA TYR A 230 -6.48 8.06 -14.81
C TYR A 230 -5.49 9.14 -15.26
N ARG A 231 -5.44 10.21 -14.46
CA ARG A 231 -4.40 11.24 -14.48
C ARG A 231 -3.91 11.44 -13.04
N ILE A 232 -2.59 11.40 -12.85
CA ILE A 232 -1.93 11.62 -11.55
C ILE A 232 -0.80 12.61 -11.74
N GLU A 233 -0.70 13.58 -10.84
CA GLU A 233 0.35 14.58 -10.79
C GLU A 233 0.95 14.61 -9.39
N ASP A 234 2.20 14.15 -9.23
CA ASP A 234 2.93 14.18 -7.98
C ASP A 234 4.06 15.19 -8.03
N TYR A 235 4.24 15.92 -6.93
CA TYR A 235 5.34 16.86 -6.71
C TYR A 235 5.92 16.65 -5.33
N VAL A 236 7.24 16.55 -5.25
CA VAL A 236 7.99 16.39 -3.99
C VAL A 236 9.14 17.38 -3.93
N ALA A 237 9.30 18.05 -2.81
CA ALA A 237 10.42 18.88 -2.51
C ALA A 237 11.04 18.48 -1.18
N LYS A 238 12.33 18.19 -1.17
CA LYS A 238 13.11 17.89 0.03
C LYS A 238 14.20 18.93 0.20
N LEU A 239 14.36 19.42 1.42
CA LEU A 239 15.44 20.30 1.83
C LEU A 239 16.13 19.70 3.05
N SER A 240 17.44 19.76 3.10
CA SER A 240 18.20 19.30 4.24
C SER A 240 19.27 20.30 4.66
N TRP A 241 19.58 20.28 5.95
CA TRP A 241 20.74 20.94 6.51
C TRP A 241 21.47 19.99 7.44
N GLN A 242 22.78 19.92 7.30
CA GLN A 242 23.64 19.01 8.07
C GLN A 242 24.74 19.80 8.77
N GLY A 243 24.74 19.76 10.10
CA GLY A 243 25.82 20.25 10.96
C GLY A 243 26.67 19.09 11.48
N GLU A 244 27.56 19.36 12.44
CA GLU A 244 28.46 18.32 12.99
C GLU A 244 27.72 17.22 13.78
N ARG A 245 26.63 17.56 14.47
CA ARG A 245 25.87 16.66 15.32
C ARG A 245 24.34 16.73 15.10
N HIS A 246 23.91 17.62 14.24
CA HIS A 246 22.51 17.87 13.98
C HIS A 246 22.25 17.81 12.50
N ALA A 247 21.14 17.21 12.09
CA ALA A 247 20.60 17.36 10.76
C ALA A 247 19.13 17.76 10.83
N LEU A 248 18.69 18.54 9.87
CA LEU A 248 17.28 18.87 9.67
C LEU A 248 16.90 18.44 8.25
N LYS A 249 15.78 17.75 8.14
CA LYS A 249 15.19 17.36 6.87
C LYS A 249 13.76 17.90 6.82
N LEU A 250 13.41 18.58 5.74
CA LEU A 250 12.07 19.02 5.44
C LEU A 250 11.61 18.33 4.16
N LYS A 251 10.44 17.74 4.17
CA LYS A 251 9.80 17.12 3.00
C LYS A 251 8.41 17.72 2.84
N ALA A 252 8.11 18.20 1.65
CA ALA A 252 6.79 18.68 1.24
C ALA A 252 6.34 17.92 0.01
N GLN A 253 5.08 17.46 0.00
CA GLN A 253 4.48 16.69 -1.08
C GLN A 253 3.13 17.25 -1.45
N TYR A 254 2.81 17.17 -2.75
CA TYR A 254 1.48 17.41 -3.29
C TYR A 254 1.17 16.35 -4.33
N SER A 255 -0.02 15.78 -4.29
CA SER A 255 -0.53 14.85 -5.28
C SER A 255 -1.97 15.20 -5.66
N ASP A 256 -2.27 15.15 -6.95
CA ASP A 256 -3.61 15.34 -7.51
C ASP A 256 -3.91 14.14 -8.41
N GLU A 257 -5.09 13.53 -8.22
CA GLU A 257 -5.52 12.39 -9.01
C GLU A 257 -6.96 12.57 -9.46
N THR A 258 -7.21 12.27 -10.74
CA THR A 258 -8.52 11.95 -11.28
C THR A 258 -8.46 10.57 -11.90
N SER A 259 -9.38 9.67 -11.52
CA SER A 259 -9.47 8.33 -12.07
C SER A 259 -10.92 7.93 -12.32
N ASP A 260 -11.18 7.41 -13.53
CA ASP A 260 -12.52 7.06 -13.99
C ASP A 260 -12.91 5.65 -13.55
N GLU A 261 -12.84 5.41 -12.22
CA GLU A 261 -13.12 4.12 -11.64
C GLU A 261 -14.55 3.96 -11.15
N THR A 262 -15.07 2.76 -11.33
CA THR A 262 -16.41 2.36 -10.90
C THR A 262 -16.37 1.22 -9.89
N TYR A 263 -17.39 1.15 -9.02
CA TYR A 263 -17.65 -0.04 -8.23
C TYR A 263 -18.38 -1.13 -9.02
N LEU A 264 -19.10 -0.76 -10.08
CA LEU A 264 -19.88 -1.70 -10.87
C LEU A 264 -18.97 -2.60 -11.72
N GLY A 265 -18.85 -3.86 -11.32
CA GLY A 265 -18.24 -4.94 -12.09
C GLY A 265 -19.23 -5.56 -13.09
N LEU A 266 -18.85 -6.67 -13.71
CA LEU A 266 -19.63 -7.37 -14.71
C LEU A 266 -20.37 -8.57 -14.11
N THR A 267 -21.46 -8.98 -14.76
CA THR A 267 -21.99 -10.34 -14.59
C THR A 267 -20.98 -11.35 -15.16
N ASP A 268 -21.03 -12.60 -14.71
CA ASP A 268 -20.12 -13.63 -15.23
C ASP A 268 -20.32 -13.91 -16.72
N ARG A 269 -21.57 -13.79 -17.19
CA ARG A 269 -21.90 -13.89 -18.62
C ARG A 269 -21.18 -12.80 -19.42
N ASP A 270 -21.32 -11.56 -19.00
CA ASP A 270 -20.77 -10.40 -19.74
C ASP A 270 -19.26 -10.36 -19.63
N PHE A 271 -18.70 -10.80 -18.49
CA PHE A 271 -17.26 -10.99 -18.33
C PHE A 271 -16.71 -12.04 -19.32
N ALA A 272 -17.37 -13.17 -19.46
CA ALA A 272 -16.95 -14.22 -20.39
C ALA A 272 -17.06 -13.77 -21.86
N GLU A 273 -17.98 -12.87 -22.19
CA GLU A 273 -18.15 -12.32 -23.54
C GLU A 273 -17.12 -11.21 -23.81
N ASN A 274 -16.95 -10.26 -22.90
CA ASN A 274 -16.01 -9.15 -23.01
C ASN A 274 -15.57 -8.65 -21.62
N PRO A 275 -14.43 -9.11 -21.10
CA PRO A 275 -13.93 -8.68 -19.78
C PRO A 275 -13.58 -7.20 -19.70
N ASP A 276 -13.40 -6.50 -20.82
CA ASP A 276 -13.08 -5.07 -20.89
C ASP A 276 -14.33 -4.19 -21.05
N ARG A 277 -15.52 -4.77 -21.01
CA ARG A 277 -16.79 -4.03 -20.99
C ARG A 277 -16.97 -3.28 -19.68
N ARG A 278 -17.62 -2.13 -19.74
CA ARG A 278 -18.13 -1.36 -18.61
C ARG A 278 -19.56 -0.91 -18.92
N TYR A 279 -20.49 -1.19 -18.00
CA TYR A 279 -21.90 -0.82 -18.20
C TYR A 279 -22.09 0.70 -18.30
N GLY A 280 -22.97 1.15 -19.23
CA GLY A 280 -23.23 2.56 -19.47
C GLY A 280 -23.76 3.34 -18.25
N MET A 281 -24.48 2.66 -17.35
CA MET A 281 -24.92 3.25 -16.08
C MET A 281 -23.78 3.62 -15.13
N SER A 282 -22.56 3.17 -15.34
CA SER A 282 -21.40 3.59 -14.56
C SER A 282 -20.57 4.71 -15.24
N ALA A 283 -21.01 5.23 -16.36
CA ALA A 283 -20.28 6.28 -17.08
C ALA A 283 -19.96 7.53 -16.24
N PRO A 284 -20.81 7.99 -15.29
CA PRO A 284 -20.48 9.14 -14.46
C PRO A 284 -19.49 8.85 -13.33
N ASP A 285 -19.15 7.57 -13.07
CA ASP A 285 -18.33 7.20 -11.93
C ASP A 285 -16.89 7.69 -12.10
N GLN A 286 -16.45 8.54 -11.15
CA GLN A 286 -15.12 9.15 -11.16
C GLN A 286 -14.65 9.42 -9.72
N MET A 287 -13.40 9.17 -9.47
CA MET A 287 -12.68 9.55 -8.25
C MET A 287 -11.82 10.78 -8.54
N SER A 288 -11.94 11.81 -7.70
CA SER A 288 -11.00 12.92 -7.63
C SER A 288 -10.41 12.99 -6.24
N ASN A 289 -9.10 13.19 -6.14
CA ASN A 289 -8.47 13.36 -4.84
C ASN A 289 -7.25 14.29 -4.89
N GLU A 290 -6.98 14.93 -3.75
CA GLU A 290 -5.81 15.75 -3.50
C GLU A 290 -5.16 15.30 -2.20
N HIS A 291 -3.84 15.20 -2.18
CA HIS A 291 -3.04 14.91 -0.99
C HIS A 291 -1.94 15.93 -0.81
N GLU A 292 -1.84 16.46 0.41
CA GLU A 292 -0.78 17.36 0.83
C GLU A 292 -0.07 16.77 2.05
N ALA A 293 1.27 16.76 2.05
CA ALA A 293 2.03 16.29 3.19
C ALA A 293 3.22 17.20 3.47
N LEU A 294 3.46 17.42 4.75
CA LEU A 294 4.62 18.15 5.26
C LEU A 294 5.22 17.40 6.43
N SER A 295 6.52 17.16 6.39
CA SER A 295 7.25 16.62 7.53
C SER A 295 8.57 17.34 7.76
N VAL A 296 8.95 17.43 9.05
CA VAL A 296 10.24 17.95 9.49
C VAL A 296 10.86 16.93 10.43
N THR A 297 12.03 16.42 10.08
CA THR A 297 12.81 15.52 10.92
C THR A 297 14.07 16.24 11.42
N TRP A 298 14.27 16.18 12.72
CA TRP A 298 15.48 16.64 13.39
C TRP A 298 16.23 15.44 13.95
N ASP A 299 17.43 15.21 13.40
CA ASP A 299 18.36 14.19 13.86
C ASP A 299 19.41 14.85 14.74
N TRP A 300 19.69 14.26 15.90
CA TRP A 300 20.67 14.72 16.85
C TRP A 300 21.58 13.58 17.33
N GLN A 301 22.85 13.65 16.96
CA GLN A 301 23.88 12.76 17.47
C GLN A 301 24.34 13.23 18.85
N LEU A 302 23.77 12.68 19.91
CA LEU A 302 24.06 13.01 21.31
C LEU A 302 25.46 12.60 21.73
N GLY A 303 25.98 11.49 21.17
CA GLY A 303 27.31 10.91 21.43
C GLY A 303 27.64 9.88 20.37
N ALA A 304 28.70 9.12 20.55
CA ALA A 304 29.07 8.04 19.63
C ALA A 304 28.03 6.88 19.66
N GLU A 305 27.35 6.71 20.78
CA GLU A 305 26.47 5.58 21.07
C GLU A 305 24.97 5.98 21.09
N PHE A 306 24.65 7.29 20.98
CA PHE A 306 23.29 7.80 21.14
C PHE A 306 22.89 8.65 19.95
N ALA A 307 21.80 8.30 19.30
CA ALA A 307 21.16 9.07 18.26
C ALA A 307 19.69 9.33 18.61
N LEU A 308 19.23 10.57 18.47
CA LEU A 308 17.84 10.97 18.65
C LEU A 308 17.30 11.49 17.33
N ALA A 309 16.17 10.95 16.89
CA ALA A 309 15.43 11.44 15.74
C ALA A 309 14.03 11.87 16.17
N THR A 310 13.63 13.10 15.84
CA THR A 310 12.29 13.62 16.09
C THR A 310 11.66 14.08 14.80
N THR A 311 10.52 13.53 14.45
CA THR A 311 9.75 13.90 13.26
C THR A 311 8.41 14.49 13.67
N VAL A 312 8.09 15.66 13.12
CA VAL A 312 6.76 16.28 13.17
C VAL A 312 6.18 16.21 11.76
N TYR A 313 4.94 15.79 11.64
CA TYR A 313 4.30 15.61 10.35
C TYR A 313 2.83 16.00 10.35
N ARG A 314 2.33 16.38 9.16
CA ARG A 314 0.92 16.62 8.88
C ARG A 314 0.62 16.19 7.45
N ASN A 315 -0.45 15.41 7.27
CA ASN A 315 -1.01 15.01 6.00
C ASN A 315 -2.46 15.48 5.92
N GLU A 316 -2.84 16.04 4.80
CA GLU A 316 -4.23 16.34 4.46
C GLU A 316 -4.59 15.58 3.19
N PHE A 317 -5.74 14.92 3.21
CA PHE A 317 -6.26 14.20 2.06
C PHE A 317 -7.72 14.54 1.86
N HIS A 318 -8.06 14.99 0.67
CA HIS A 318 -9.43 15.23 0.28
C HIS A 318 -9.77 14.36 -0.91
N ARG A 319 -10.92 13.70 -0.88
CA ARG A 319 -11.44 12.94 -2.01
C ARG A 319 -12.93 13.10 -2.20
N ASP A 320 -13.36 13.10 -3.44
CA ASP A 320 -14.74 12.87 -3.84
C ASP A 320 -14.78 11.69 -4.83
N TRP A 321 -15.36 10.59 -4.42
CA TRP A 321 -15.65 9.49 -5.34
C TRP A 321 -17.13 9.49 -5.67
N PHE A 322 -17.47 10.15 -6.76
CA PHE A 322 -18.81 10.13 -7.32
C PHE A 322 -19.05 8.82 -8.05
N LYS A 323 -20.06 8.05 -7.64
CA LYS A 323 -20.29 6.72 -8.18
C LYS A 323 -21.66 6.16 -7.88
N LEU A 324 -22.10 5.22 -8.74
CA LEU A 324 -23.30 4.42 -8.54
C LEU A 324 -23.21 3.64 -7.20
N SER A 325 -24.32 3.63 -6.47
CA SER A 325 -24.53 2.84 -5.24
C SER A 325 -25.64 1.84 -5.45
N GLY A 326 -25.45 0.60 -4.98
CA GLY A 326 -26.44 -0.47 -5.08
C GLY A 326 -26.47 -1.19 -6.45
N GLY A 327 -25.46 -0.98 -7.31
CA GLY A 327 -25.34 -1.72 -8.59
C GLY A 327 -25.09 -3.21 -8.39
N GLY A 328 -24.51 -3.61 -7.27
CA GLY A 328 -24.25 -5.01 -6.92
C GLY A 328 -25.49 -5.88 -6.86
N ASP A 329 -26.62 -5.33 -6.41
CA ASP A 329 -27.90 -6.07 -6.36
C ASP A 329 -28.36 -6.45 -7.78
N LEU A 330 -28.17 -5.56 -8.77
CA LEU A 330 -28.50 -5.85 -10.18
C LEU A 330 -27.58 -6.92 -10.76
N VAL A 331 -26.29 -6.84 -10.48
CA VAL A 331 -25.31 -7.85 -10.94
C VAL A 331 -25.59 -9.20 -10.31
N ALA A 332 -25.89 -9.26 -9.01
CA ALA A 332 -26.24 -10.50 -8.32
C ALA A 332 -27.52 -11.13 -8.90
N ALA A 333 -28.59 -10.34 -9.04
CA ALA A 333 -29.86 -10.83 -9.61
C ALA A 333 -29.68 -11.34 -11.05
N ALA A 334 -28.94 -10.62 -11.88
CA ALA A 334 -28.64 -11.03 -13.26
C ALA A 334 -27.82 -12.33 -13.32
N ASN A 335 -26.85 -12.51 -12.42
CA ASN A 335 -26.08 -13.75 -12.27
C ASN A 335 -26.98 -14.93 -11.84
N GLU A 336 -28.05 -14.68 -11.09
CA GLU A 336 -29.06 -15.67 -10.72
C GLU A 336 -30.08 -15.95 -11.83
N GLY A 337 -29.98 -15.22 -12.96
CA GLY A 337 -30.83 -15.44 -14.15
C GLY A 337 -32.00 -14.46 -14.27
N ASP A 338 -32.05 -13.37 -13.51
CA ASP A 338 -33.04 -12.30 -13.68
C ASP A 338 -32.82 -11.54 -14.97
N VAL A 339 -33.63 -11.78 -15.96
CA VAL A 339 -33.60 -11.17 -17.30
C VAL A 339 -33.85 -9.65 -17.24
N SER A 340 -34.65 -9.16 -16.27
CA SER A 340 -34.98 -7.77 -16.10
C SER A 340 -33.77 -7.01 -15.54
N ALA A 341 -33.10 -7.57 -14.53
CA ALA A 341 -31.85 -7.01 -13.99
C ALA A 341 -30.79 -6.91 -15.08
N GLN A 342 -30.63 -7.94 -15.91
CA GLN A 342 -29.70 -7.91 -17.04
C GLN A 342 -30.07 -6.84 -18.06
N ALA A 343 -31.35 -6.72 -18.44
CA ALA A 343 -31.80 -5.70 -19.38
C ALA A 343 -31.60 -4.26 -18.85
N VAL A 344 -31.68 -4.06 -17.53
CA VAL A 344 -31.33 -2.78 -16.89
C VAL A 344 -29.83 -2.52 -17.00
N LEU A 345 -28.96 -3.50 -16.73
CA LEU A 345 -27.51 -3.38 -16.89
C LEU A 345 -27.12 -3.08 -18.34
N ASP A 346 -27.77 -3.74 -19.30
CA ASP A 346 -27.57 -3.53 -20.73
C ASP A 346 -28.12 -2.17 -21.23
N GLY A 347 -28.90 -1.44 -20.39
CA GLY A 347 -29.55 -0.18 -20.75
C GLY A 347 -30.73 -0.35 -21.71
N GLU A 348 -31.26 -1.56 -21.84
CA GLU A 348 -32.42 -1.90 -22.66
C GLU A 348 -33.74 -1.73 -21.91
N GLN A 349 -33.69 -1.68 -20.59
CA GLN A 349 -34.83 -1.44 -19.71
C GLN A 349 -34.63 -0.18 -18.87
N ASP A 350 -35.67 0.64 -18.79
CA ASP A 350 -35.70 1.84 -17.97
C ASP A 350 -35.68 1.48 -16.49
N VAL A 351 -34.94 2.26 -15.69
CA VAL A 351 -34.94 2.18 -14.23
C VAL A 351 -34.88 3.57 -13.62
N PHE A 352 -35.63 3.79 -12.54
CA PHE A 352 -35.81 5.09 -11.91
C PHE A 352 -35.16 5.16 -10.54
N GLY A 353 -34.58 6.31 -10.23
CA GLY A 353 -34.05 6.62 -8.90
C GLY A 353 -32.73 5.96 -8.58
N LEU A 354 -31.89 5.65 -9.57
CA LEU A 354 -30.51 5.22 -9.36
C LEU A 354 -29.79 6.24 -8.48
N ALA A 355 -29.04 5.73 -7.51
CA ALA A 355 -28.35 6.56 -6.52
C ALA A 355 -26.86 6.66 -6.85
N TYR A 356 -26.39 7.87 -7.16
CA TYR A 356 -24.98 8.19 -7.34
C TYR A 356 -24.49 8.99 -6.14
N LYS A 357 -23.59 8.41 -5.40
CA LYS A 357 -23.12 8.99 -4.14
C LYS A 357 -21.79 9.69 -4.30
N HIS A 358 -21.71 10.92 -3.82
CA HIS A 358 -20.46 11.60 -3.55
C HIS A 358 -19.83 11.02 -2.29
N ASN A 359 -18.81 10.17 -2.41
CA ASN A 359 -18.01 9.75 -1.28
C ASN A 359 -17.00 10.85 -0.90
N ASN A 360 -17.54 12.06 -0.69
CA ASN A 360 -16.78 13.24 -0.34
C ASN A 360 -16.32 13.16 1.13
N ARG A 361 -15.01 13.17 1.30
CA ARG A 361 -14.37 13.07 2.62
C ARG A 361 -13.10 13.89 2.66
N ARG A 362 -12.92 14.57 3.77
CA ARG A 362 -11.67 15.23 4.12
C ARG A 362 -11.04 14.52 5.30
N TYR A 363 -9.74 14.31 5.20
CA TYR A 363 -8.93 13.65 6.23
C TYR A 363 -7.82 14.60 6.65
N VAL A 364 -7.50 14.60 7.94
CA VAL A 364 -6.32 15.24 8.49
C VAL A 364 -5.63 14.24 9.41
N SER A 365 -4.33 14.10 9.27
CA SER A 365 -3.51 13.19 10.06
C SER A 365 -2.24 13.92 10.46
N GLU A 366 -1.97 14.08 11.76
CA GLU A 366 -0.81 14.81 12.24
C GLU A 366 -0.21 14.16 13.49
N GLY A 367 1.07 14.42 13.71
CA GLY A 367 1.70 13.86 14.87
C GLY A 367 3.15 14.27 15.08
N VAL A 368 3.66 13.83 16.21
CA VAL A 368 5.09 13.90 16.55
C VAL A 368 5.56 12.54 17.02
N GLN A 369 6.68 12.10 16.47
CA GLN A 369 7.36 10.87 16.90
C GLN A 369 8.81 11.15 17.22
N THR A 370 9.32 10.51 18.26
CA THR A 370 10.73 10.59 18.68
C THR A 370 11.28 9.20 18.90
N ASN A 371 12.42 8.92 18.31
CA ASN A 371 13.18 7.69 18.48
C ASN A 371 14.53 8.02 19.09
N LEU A 372 14.92 7.26 20.10
CA LEU A 372 16.25 7.24 20.67
C LEU A 372 16.87 5.86 20.37
N ASP A 373 17.90 5.85 19.56
CA ASP A 373 18.72 4.67 19.31
C ASP A 373 19.99 4.74 20.20
N TRP A 374 20.32 3.61 20.86
CA TRP A 374 21.41 3.51 21.82
C TRP A 374 22.14 2.19 21.67
N ASP A 375 23.40 2.27 21.26
CA ASP A 375 24.32 1.15 21.21
C ASP A 375 25.02 0.99 22.56
N TRP A 376 24.82 -0.13 23.23
CA TRP A 376 25.38 -0.41 24.56
C TRP A 376 25.95 -1.82 24.62
N GLY A 377 27.23 -1.94 24.34
CA GLY A 377 27.94 -3.22 24.32
C GLY A 377 27.33 -4.19 23.30
N GLU A 378 26.73 -5.27 23.76
CA GLU A 378 26.08 -6.28 22.92
C GLU A 378 24.59 -5.97 22.63
N HIS A 379 24.13 -4.78 23.01
CA HIS A 379 22.74 -4.35 22.86
C HIS A 379 22.63 -3.17 21.90
N THR A 380 21.67 -3.23 20.99
CA THR A 380 21.19 -2.09 20.21
C THR A 380 19.74 -1.81 20.61
N LEU A 381 19.57 -0.81 21.47
CA LEU A 381 18.30 -0.40 22.05
C LEU A 381 17.66 0.68 21.18
N ALA A 382 16.37 0.56 20.90
CA ALA A 382 15.58 1.65 20.33
C ALA A 382 14.35 1.91 21.23
N LEU A 383 14.25 3.14 21.71
CA LEU A 383 13.12 3.63 22.50
C LEU A 383 12.37 4.69 21.72
N GLY A 384 11.05 4.64 21.74
CA GLY A 384 10.30 5.66 21.03
C GLY A 384 8.94 5.97 21.61
N VAL A 385 8.45 7.14 21.23
CA VAL A 385 7.13 7.64 21.55
C VAL A 385 6.54 8.31 20.33
N ARG A 386 5.23 8.12 20.09
CA ARG A 386 4.46 8.84 19.08
C ARG A 386 3.15 9.33 19.69
N TYR A 387 2.87 10.60 19.50
CA TYR A 387 1.55 11.18 19.67
C TYR A 387 0.99 11.46 18.28
N HIS A 388 -0.23 11.02 18.03
CA HIS A 388 -0.88 11.09 16.73
C HIS A 388 -2.36 11.46 16.91
N GLU A 389 -2.83 12.33 16.05
CA GLU A 389 -4.25 12.68 15.91
C GLU A 389 -4.67 12.50 14.46
N ASP A 390 -5.85 11.95 14.23
CA ASP A 390 -6.47 11.95 12.92
C ASP A 390 -7.97 12.27 12.97
N GLU A 391 -8.47 12.85 11.87
CA GLU A 391 -9.86 13.24 11.69
C GLU A 391 -10.34 12.82 10.30
N VAL A 392 -11.59 12.40 10.24
CA VAL A 392 -12.32 12.15 8.99
C VAL A 392 -13.62 12.90 9.00
N ASP A 393 -13.76 13.93 8.19
CA ASP A 393 -15.02 14.61 7.93
C ASP A 393 -15.70 14.01 6.69
N ARG A 394 -16.93 13.50 6.85
CA ARG A 394 -17.76 12.92 5.79
C ARG A 394 -18.98 13.80 5.57
N PHE A 395 -19.09 14.31 4.34
CA PHE A 395 -20.27 15.03 3.87
C PHE A 395 -20.63 14.49 2.48
N GLN A 396 -21.57 13.54 2.43
CA GLN A 396 -21.78 12.65 1.29
C GLN A 396 -23.21 12.75 0.74
N PRO A 397 -23.52 13.77 -0.07
CA PRO A 397 -24.80 13.86 -0.78
C PRO A 397 -24.93 12.74 -1.81
N THR A 398 -26.16 12.46 -2.21
CA THR A 398 -26.46 11.47 -3.24
C THR A 398 -27.31 12.10 -4.31
N GLU A 399 -26.85 12.04 -5.55
CA GLU A 399 -27.64 12.43 -6.71
C GLU A 399 -28.50 11.26 -7.19
N ARG A 400 -29.69 11.55 -7.68
CA ARG A 400 -30.57 10.56 -8.29
C ARG A 400 -30.61 10.76 -9.80
N TYR A 401 -30.56 9.65 -10.50
CA TYR A 401 -30.71 9.58 -11.95
C TYR A 401 -31.75 8.53 -12.33
N ASP A 402 -32.43 8.81 -13.43
CA ASP A 402 -33.29 7.83 -14.10
C ASP A 402 -32.59 7.37 -15.38
N GLN A 403 -32.47 6.07 -15.59
CA GLN A 403 -32.02 5.53 -16.87
C GLN A 403 -33.23 5.38 -17.77
N ILE A 404 -33.28 6.13 -18.88
CA ILE A 404 -34.37 6.13 -19.85
C ILE A 404 -33.77 5.87 -21.25
N ASN A 405 -34.16 4.78 -21.89
CA ASN A 405 -33.59 4.32 -23.16
C ASN A 405 -32.05 4.21 -23.12
N GLY A 406 -31.50 3.82 -21.98
CA GLY A 406 -30.07 3.64 -21.74
C GLY A 406 -29.29 4.94 -21.49
N GLU A 407 -29.96 6.11 -21.42
CA GLU A 407 -29.36 7.39 -21.07
C GLU A 407 -29.69 7.78 -19.61
N LEU A 408 -28.74 8.42 -18.92
CA LEU A 408 -28.91 8.87 -17.54
C LEU A 408 -29.42 10.30 -17.50
N VAL A 409 -30.55 10.51 -16.83
CA VAL A 409 -31.20 11.81 -16.64
C VAL A 409 -31.28 12.14 -15.16
N ALA A 410 -30.71 13.25 -14.72
CA ALA A 410 -30.76 13.67 -13.33
C ALA A 410 -32.22 13.90 -12.87
N SER A 411 -32.60 13.31 -11.73
CA SER A 411 -33.97 13.32 -11.22
C SER A 411 -34.10 13.88 -9.79
N GLY A 412 -33.00 14.15 -9.08
CA GLY A 412 -33.04 14.76 -7.76
C GLY A 412 -31.74 14.65 -6.97
N VAL A 413 -31.77 15.20 -5.75
CA VAL A 413 -30.64 15.13 -4.80
C VAL A 413 -31.18 14.74 -3.43
N ILE A 414 -30.42 13.90 -2.74
CA ILE A 414 -30.64 13.54 -1.33
C ILE A 414 -29.52 14.16 -0.51
N GLU A 415 -29.90 15.05 0.39
CA GLU A 415 -28.97 15.67 1.32
C GLU A 415 -28.39 14.66 2.32
N PRO A 416 -27.12 14.81 2.72
CA PRO A 416 -26.47 13.89 3.63
C PRO A 416 -27.01 14.00 5.05
N ASN A 417 -27.24 12.86 5.68
CA ASN A 417 -27.63 12.75 7.09
C ASN A 417 -27.00 11.53 7.74
N ALA A 418 -26.99 11.50 9.08
CA ALA A 418 -26.55 10.37 9.89
C ALA A 418 -25.19 9.79 9.45
N SER A 419 -25.16 8.60 8.87
CA SER A 419 -23.92 7.94 8.46
C SER A 419 -23.19 8.64 7.30
N ASN A 420 -23.90 9.47 6.53
CA ASN A 420 -23.37 10.24 5.41
C ASN A 420 -22.95 11.66 5.79
N ASN A 421 -23.27 12.11 7.01
CA ASN A 421 -22.90 13.42 7.56
C ASN A 421 -22.36 13.23 8.97
N ARG A 422 -21.03 13.04 9.08
CA ARG A 422 -20.39 12.73 10.36
C ARG A 422 -18.93 13.16 10.39
N VAL A 423 -18.43 13.33 11.62
CA VAL A 423 -17.01 13.51 11.92
C VAL A 423 -16.55 12.36 12.80
N GLN A 424 -15.40 11.80 12.48
CA GLN A 424 -14.71 10.78 13.26
C GLN A 424 -13.31 11.30 13.60
N THR A 425 -12.89 11.14 14.85
CA THR A 425 -11.57 11.51 15.33
C THR A 425 -10.91 10.36 16.05
N ALA A 426 -9.59 10.32 16.05
CA ALA A 426 -8.83 9.44 16.92
C ALA A 426 -7.59 10.16 17.46
N GLU A 427 -7.29 9.93 18.73
CA GLU A 427 -6.06 10.31 19.41
C GLU A 427 -5.31 9.05 19.83
N ALA A 428 -4.03 8.96 19.51
CA ALA A 428 -3.23 7.81 19.86
C ALA A 428 -1.91 8.19 20.51
N LEU A 429 -1.58 7.52 21.61
CA LEU A 429 -0.29 7.60 22.27
C LEU A 429 0.37 6.23 22.27
N SER A 430 1.49 6.13 21.55
CA SER A 430 2.26 4.91 21.38
C SER A 430 3.62 5.03 22.06
N PHE A 431 4.03 3.97 22.77
CA PHE A 431 5.39 3.81 23.29
C PHE A 431 5.95 2.49 22.79
N TRP A 432 7.21 2.46 22.44
CA TRP A 432 7.89 1.21 22.12
C TRP A 432 9.31 1.17 22.66
N ALA A 433 9.76 -0.04 22.95
CA ALA A 433 11.13 -0.37 23.27
C ALA A 433 11.50 -1.64 22.52
N THR A 434 12.61 -1.61 21.79
CA THR A 434 13.19 -2.77 21.14
C THR A 434 14.65 -2.90 21.54
N ASP A 435 15.14 -4.15 21.67
CA ASP A 435 16.51 -4.47 21.98
C ASP A 435 16.98 -5.60 21.08
N ALA A 436 17.97 -5.33 20.24
CA ALA A 436 18.69 -6.35 19.50
C ALA A 436 19.91 -6.74 20.33
N TRP A 437 19.80 -7.88 21.04
CA TRP A 437 20.82 -8.37 21.96
C TRP A 437 21.63 -9.50 21.33
N GLN A 438 22.92 -9.22 21.05
CA GLN A 438 23.88 -10.23 20.62
C GLN A 438 24.43 -10.97 21.82
N ILE A 439 23.82 -12.10 22.21
CA ILE A 439 24.21 -12.89 23.40
C ILE A 439 25.63 -13.47 23.24
N ASN A 440 25.95 -13.93 22.05
CA ASN A 440 27.26 -14.41 21.62
C ASN A 440 27.33 -14.43 20.09
N ASP A 441 28.46 -14.81 19.50
CA ASP A 441 28.68 -14.83 18.06
C ASP A 441 27.61 -15.59 17.26
N ALA A 442 26.94 -16.56 17.89
CA ALA A 442 25.98 -17.43 17.22
C ALA A 442 24.51 -17.09 17.53
N LEU A 443 24.22 -16.37 18.62
CA LEU A 443 22.84 -16.16 19.08
C LEU A 443 22.52 -14.68 19.26
N ARG A 444 21.57 -14.20 18.48
CA ARG A 444 20.93 -12.89 18.63
C ARG A 444 19.47 -13.06 19.07
N LEU A 445 19.03 -12.25 20.01
CA LEU A 445 17.63 -12.10 20.42
C LEU A 445 17.16 -10.69 20.13
N ASP A 446 16.02 -10.56 19.46
CA ASP A 446 15.33 -9.29 19.26
C ASP A 446 14.09 -9.27 20.18
N LEU A 447 14.13 -8.39 21.16
CA LEU A 447 13.06 -8.16 22.12
C LEU A 447 12.27 -6.93 21.68
N ALA A 448 10.95 -6.98 21.76
CA ALA A 448 10.09 -5.86 21.44
C ALA A 448 8.94 -5.73 22.45
N LEU A 449 8.65 -4.52 22.85
CA LEU A 449 7.48 -4.20 23.66
C LEU A 449 6.87 -2.89 23.15
N ARG A 450 5.59 -2.94 22.79
CA ARG A 450 4.84 -1.77 22.37
C ARG A 450 3.61 -1.58 23.26
N HIS A 451 3.26 -0.34 23.55
CA HIS A 451 2.02 0.04 24.20
C HIS A 451 1.27 1.03 23.31
N GLU A 452 0.00 0.75 23.08
CA GLU A 452 -0.92 1.64 22.37
C GLU A 452 -2.04 2.07 23.31
N ARG A 453 -2.34 3.37 23.33
CA ARG A 453 -3.57 3.92 23.88
C ARG A 453 -4.25 4.72 22.80
N VAL A 454 -5.47 4.34 22.46
CA VAL A 454 -6.25 4.97 21.39
C VAL A 454 -7.60 5.38 21.95
N ARG A 455 -7.98 6.64 21.72
CA ARG A 455 -9.32 7.18 21.95
C ARG A 455 -9.91 7.56 20.62
N SER A 456 -11.12 7.12 20.36
CA SER A 456 -11.84 7.48 19.14
C SER A 456 -13.23 7.97 19.45
N GLU A 457 -13.72 8.94 18.66
CA GLU A 457 -15.05 9.50 18.76
C GLU A 457 -15.69 9.60 17.38
N GLU A 458 -17.01 9.44 17.32
CA GLU A 458 -17.82 9.71 16.15
C GLU A 458 -19.02 10.57 16.52
N THR A 459 -19.24 11.64 15.79
CA THR A 459 -20.47 12.46 15.88
C THR A 459 -21.17 12.43 14.52
N ARG A 460 -22.45 12.01 14.52
CA ARG A 460 -23.35 11.99 13.35
C ARG A 460 -24.37 13.10 13.47
N PHE A 461 -24.74 13.68 12.31
CA PHE A 461 -25.67 14.79 12.23
C PHE A 461 -26.85 14.45 11.34
N ASP A 462 -28.07 14.86 11.75
CA ASP A 462 -29.31 14.62 11.00
C ASP A 462 -29.60 15.70 9.95
N ASP A 463 -28.92 16.84 10.03
CA ASP A 463 -29.14 17.99 9.16
C ASP A 463 -27.83 18.47 8.51
N VAL A 464 -27.95 19.07 7.34
CA VAL A 464 -26.83 19.61 6.54
C VAL A 464 -26.05 20.69 7.32
N GLY A 465 -26.75 21.51 8.12
CA GLY A 465 -26.16 22.57 8.93
C GLY A 465 -25.45 22.07 10.18
N ARG A 466 -25.50 20.75 10.47
CA ARG A 466 -24.87 20.11 11.64
C ARG A 466 -25.31 20.71 12.97
N GLN A 467 -26.58 21.16 13.04
CA GLN A 467 -27.16 21.70 14.24
C GLN A 467 -27.79 20.61 15.14
N ASN A 468 -28.16 19.48 14.54
CA ASN A 468 -28.83 18.37 15.20
C ASN A 468 -27.93 17.14 15.20
N ILE A 469 -27.50 16.73 16.40
CA ILE A 469 -26.71 15.53 16.59
C ILE A 469 -27.64 14.31 16.58
N ALA A 470 -27.46 13.42 15.62
CA ALA A 470 -28.18 12.16 15.52
C ALA A 470 -27.70 11.13 16.54
N SER A 471 -26.40 11.01 16.69
CA SER A 471 -25.76 10.08 17.64
C SER A 471 -24.29 10.40 17.84
N THR A 472 -23.76 9.99 18.99
CA THR A 472 -22.33 9.97 19.29
C THR A 472 -21.88 8.57 19.65
N ARG A 473 -20.62 8.25 19.39
CA ARG A 473 -19.95 7.01 19.82
C ARG A 473 -18.57 7.35 20.30
N ASP A 474 -18.06 6.59 21.24
CA ASP A 474 -16.70 6.68 21.73
C ASP A 474 -16.12 5.29 22.05
N ASN A 475 -14.81 5.19 21.99
CA ASN A 475 -14.05 4.01 22.42
C ASN A 475 -12.71 4.47 23.02
N ASP A 476 -12.30 3.89 24.16
CA ASP A 476 -10.99 4.11 24.79
C ASP A 476 -10.33 2.73 24.95
N LEU A 477 -9.21 2.54 24.31
CA LEU A 477 -8.49 1.29 24.22
C LEU A 477 -7.07 1.46 24.72
N SER A 478 -6.59 0.48 25.49
CA SER A 478 -5.19 0.40 25.93
C SER A 478 -4.70 -1.04 25.84
N ILE A 479 -3.54 -1.25 25.17
CA ILE A 479 -3.03 -2.60 24.91
C ILE A 479 -1.49 -2.67 24.93
N TRP A 480 -0.96 -3.76 25.50
CA TRP A 480 0.46 -4.12 25.44
C TRP A 480 0.72 -5.20 24.39
N LEU A 481 1.76 -5.01 23.61
CA LEU A 481 2.15 -5.86 22.48
C LEU A 481 3.60 -6.32 22.68
N PRO A 482 3.82 -7.44 23.38
CA PRO A 482 5.14 -8.04 23.49
C PRO A 482 5.52 -8.81 22.23
N GLY A 483 6.82 -8.86 21.97
CA GLY A 483 7.43 -9.65 20.90
C GLY A 483 8.81 -10.14 21.26
N LEU A 484 9.17 -11.29 20.73
CA LEU A 484 10.48 -11.92 20.85
C LEU A 484 10.80 -12.60 19.53
N ALA A 485 12.00 -12.37 19.01
CA ALA A 485 12.55 -13.17 17.92
C ALA A 485 13.97 -13.61 18.27
N ALA A 486 14.42 -14.70 17.68
CA ALA A 486 15.74 -15.28 17.85
C ALA A 486 16.32 -15.67 16.50
N ARG A 487 17.59 -15.39 16.30
CA ARG A 487 18.40 -15.91 15.20
C ARG A 487 19.57 -16.67 15.79
N TYR A 488 19.71 -17.95 15.39
CA TYR A 488 20.82 -18.81 15.81
C TYR A 488 21.64 -19.23 14.59
N GLU A 489 22.88 -18.82 14.52
CA GLU A 489 23.85 -19.20 13.51
C GLU A 489 24.44 -20.56 13.78
N ILE A 490 24.08 -21.57 12.98
CA ILE A 490 24.66 -22.92 13.06
C ILE A 490 26.12 -22.91 12.57
N ASN A 491 26.34 -22.11 11.51
CA ASN A 491 27.62 -21.82 10.87
C ASN A 491 27.48 -20.60 9.96
N ASP A 492 28.55 -20.19 9.28
CA ASP A 492 28.59 -19.00 8.40
C ASP A 492 27.51 -18.96 7.30
N ALA A 493 26.93 -20.10 6.94
CA ALA A 493 25.93 -20.19 5.88
C ALA A 493 24.50 -20.50 6.39
N TRP A 494 24.35 -21.13 7.53
CA TRP A 494 23.05 -21.57 8.05
C TRP A 494 22.66 -20.85 9.32
N SER A 495 21.46 -20.26 9.33
CA SER A 495 20.83 -19.75 10.53
C SER A 495 19.42 -20.32 10.72
N LEU A 496 19.03 -20.50 11.97
CA LEU A 496 17.66 -20.80 12.40
C LEU A 496 16.99 -19.53 12.89
N LEU A 497 15.71 -19.39 12.61
CA LEU A 497 14.88 -18.25 12.98
C LEU A 497 13.69 -18.76 13.79
N ALA A 498 13.36 -18.07 14.88
CA ALA A 498 12.14 -18.33 15.65
C ALA A 498 11.58 -17.00 16.15
N GLY A 499 10.26 -16.86 16.17
CA GLY A 499 9.62 -15.63 16.61
C GLY A 499 8.24 -15.87 17.20
N ILE A 500 7.87 -15.02 18.15
CA ILE A 500 6.52 -14.91 18.70
C ILE A 500 6.22 -13.45 18.98
N HIS A 501 5.04 -12.98 18.58
CA HIS A 501 4.60 -11.64 18.96
C HIS A 501 3.08 -11.54 19.04
N ARG A 502 2.59 -10.58 19.82
CA ARG A 502 1.20 -10.20 19.84
C ARG A 502 0.93 -9.11 18.82
N GLY A 503 0.03 -9.40 17.88
CA GLY A 503 -0.47 -8.44 16.89
C GLY A 503 -1.74 -7.73 17.38
N PHE A 504 -2.00 -6.58 16.78
CA PHE A 504 -3.12 -5.70 17.10
C PHE A 504 -3.55 -4.91 15.86
N SER A 505 -4.85 -4.69 15.74
CA SER A 505 -5.43 -3.75 14.78
C SER A 505 -6.47 -2.91 15.50
N PRO A 506 -6.32 -1.57 15.58
CA PRO A 506 -7.27 -0.70 16.25
C PRO A 506 -8.64 -0.78 15.60
N LEU A 507 -9.66 -0.45 16.40
CA LEU A 507 -11.01 -0.23 15.91
C LEU A 507 -11.07 1.16 15.26
N GLY A 508 -11.76 1.27 14.11
CA GLY A 508 -11.99 2.58 13.50
C GLY A 508 -12.84 3.53 14.36
N GLY A 509 -12.89 4.80 13.97
CA GLY A 509 -13.58 5.87 14.72
C GLY A 509 -15.07 5.65 14.99
N SER A 510 -15.73 4.69 14.32
CA SER A 510 -17.14 4.32 14.61
C SER A 510 -17.31 3.25 15.69
N ALA A 511 -16.24 2.81 16.33
CA ALA A 511 -16.29 1.78 17.35
C ALA A 511 -17.14 2.21 18.56
N ARG A 512 -17.82 1.23 19.17
CA ARG A 512 -18.59 1.43 20.39
C ARG A 512 -17.73 1.10 21.61
N ALA A 513 -18.04 1.68 22.75
CA ALA A 513 -17.28 1.51 24.00
C ALA A 513 -17.07 0.04 24.43
N TRP A 514 -17.93 -0.89 24.04
CA TRP A 514 -17.85 -2.31 24.38
C TRP A 514 -17.15 -3.19 23.33
N GLU A 515 -16.87 -2.66 22.14
CA GLU A 515 -16.20 -3.39 21.08
C GLU A 515 -14.72 -3.59 21.40
N LYS A 516 -14.20 -4.75 21.04
CA LYS A 516 -12.80 -5.13 21.26
C LYS A 516 -12.07 -5.18 19.94
N PRO A 517 -10.78 -4.78 19.91
CA PRO A 517 -9.98 -4.82 18.71
C PRO A 517 -9.67 -6.25 18.28
N GLU A 518 -9.32 -6.40 17.01
CA GLU A 518 -8.67 -7.60 16.51
C GLU A 518 -7.28 -7.73 17.13
N THR A 519 -6.96 -8.91 17.65
CA THR A 519 -5.63 -9.25 18.14
C THR A 519 -5.20 -10.60 17.61
N SER A 520 -3.91 -10.86 17.54
CA SER A 520 -3.36 -12.16 17.16
C SER A 520 -2.16 -12.53 18.03
N ILE A 521 -1.90 -13.84 18.16
CA ILE A 521 -0.60 -14.35 18.59
C ILE A 521 0.03 -14.99 17.36
N ASN A 522 1.17 -14.48 16.95
CA ASN A 522 1.85 -14.87 15.74
C ASN A 522 3.13 -15.62 16.10
N TYR A 523 3.35 -16.79 15.50
CA TYR A 523 4.50 -17.64 15.65
C TYR A 523 5.22 -17.79 14.32
N GLU A 524 6.53 -17.79 14.35
CA GLU A 524 7.41 -18.06 13.21
C GLU A 524 8.47 -19.07 13.59
N LEU A 525 8.79 -19.98 12.68
CA LEU A 525 9.94 -20.88 12.77
C LEU A 525 10.50 -21.08 11.37
N GLY A 526 11.80 -20.88 11.22
CA GLY A 526 12.40 -20.99 9.90
C GLY A 526 13.89 -21.30 9.91
N ALA A 527 14.40 -21.48 8.71
CA ALA A 527 15.83 -21.62 8.45
C ALA A 527 16.22 -20.77 7.23
N ARG A 528 17.39 -20.19 7.30
CA ARG A 528 17.99 -19.39 6.23
C ARG A 528 19.36 -19.97 5.89
N TYR A 529 19.59 -20.15 4.59
CA TYR A 529 20.89 -20.49 4.02
C TYR A 529 21.38 -19.33 3.17
N ASP A 530 22.50 -18.77 3.55
CA ASP A 530 23.17 -17.69 2.82
C ASP A 530 24.55 -18.17 2.36
N GLY A 531 24.60 -18.68 1.17
CA GLY A 531 25.78 -19.26 0.52
C GLY A 531 25.78 -18.97 -0.98
N PRO A 532 26.31 -19.86 -1.82
CA PRO A 532 26.23 -19.71 -3.27
C PRO A 532 24.81 -19.58 -3.81
N VAL A 533 23.85 -20.14 -3.09
CA VAL A 533 22.40 -19.98 -3.30
C VAL A 533 21.84 -19.35 -2.04
N PHE A 534 20.98 -18.36 -2.16
CA PHE A 534 20.15 -17.92 -1.04
C PHE A 534 18.91 -18.80 -0.96
N LEU A 535 18.57 -19.28 0.25
CA LEU A 535 17.32 -20.00 0.52
C LEU A 535 16.80 -19.63 1.91
N GLU A 536 15.55 -19.23 1.97
CA GLU A 536 14.84 -19.02 3.22
C GLU A 536 13.53 -19.81 3.21
N VAL A 537 13.24 -20.51 4.30
CA VAL A 537 11.98 -21.22 4.52
C VAL A 537 11.46 -20.84 5.90
N ILE A 538 10.25 -20.26 5.95
CA ILE A 538 9.61 -19.84 7.20
C ILE A 538 8.22 -20.45 7.27
N GLY A 539 7.97 -21.27 8.29
CA GLY A 539 6.63 -21.66 8.71
C GLY A 539 6.04 -20.58 9.62
N PHE A 540 4.81 -20.21 9.43
CA PHE A 540 4.10 -19.25 10.27
C PHE A 540 2.76 -19.81 10.75
N PHE A 541 2.32 -19.33 11.92
CA PHE A 541 1.05 -19.66 12.51
C PHE A 541 0.51 -18.42 13.26
N SER A 542 -0.67 -17.96 12.90
CA SER A 542 -1.34 -16.81 13.48
C SER A 542 -2.68 -17.21 14.06
N ASP A 543 -2.85 -17.03 15.36
CA ASP A 543 -4.08 -17.30 16.11
C ASP A 543 -4.79 -15.96 16.39
N PHE A 544 -5.89 -15.71 15.68
CA PHE A 544 -6.65 -14.45 15.74
C PHE A 544 -7.79 -14.55 16.74
N SER A 545 -7.89 -13.53 17.59
CA SER A 545 -9.05 -13.27 18.43
C SER A 545 -9.80 -12.04 17.91
N ASN A 546 -11.13 -12.10 17.91
CA ASN A 546 -12.00 -11.04 17.38
C ASN A 546 -11.65 -10.67 15.92
N LYS A 547 -11.38 -11.67 15.08
CA LYS A 547 -11.17 -11.46 13.65
C LYS A 547 -12.33 -10.68 13.08
N GLY A 548 -12.05 -9.58 12.39
CA GLY A 548 -13.06 -8.66 11.91
C GLY A 548 -12.89 -8.33 10.44
N GLU A 549 -14.02 -8.22 9.74
CA GLU A 549 -14.15 -7.63 8.42
C GLU A 549 -14.55 -6.16 8.57
N SER A 550 -13.91 -5.26 7.86
CA SER A 550 -14.34 -3.87 7.72
C SER A 550 -15.43 -3.80 6.67
N CYS A 551 -16.66 -3.54 7.08
CA CYS A 551 -17.80 -3.50 6.15
C CYS A 551 -17.88 -2.14 5.45
N SER A 552 -18.01 -2.15 4.15
CA SER A 552 -18.29 -0.95 3.35
C SER A 552 -19.22 -1.29 2.19
N ASN A 553 -19.73 -0.29 1.48
CA ASN A 553 -20.49 -0.55 0.26
C ASN A 553 -19.62 -1.19 -0.84
N ALA A 554 -18.29 -0.95 -0.79
CA ALA A 554 -17.35 -1.58 -1.69
C ALA A 554 -17.09 -3.04 -1.32
N TYR A 555 -17.19 -3.33 -0.04
CA TYR A 555 -16.92 -4.63 0.58
C TYR A 555 -18.00 -4.90 1.60
N PRO A 556 -19.18 -5.37 1.18
CA PRO A 556 -20.14 -5.92 2.10
C PRO A 556 -19.48 -7.05 2.88
N CYS A 557 -19.63 -7.03 4.20
CA CYS A 557 -19.14 -8.12 5.02
C CYS A 557 -19.92 -9.41 4.74
N SER A 558 -19.36 -10.55 5.10
CA SER A 558 -19.94 -11.88 4.89
C SER A 558 -21.37 -12.05 5.44
N ASN A 559 -21.82 -11.17 6.32
CA ASN A 559 -23.21 -11.08 6.81
C ASN A 559 -24.08 -10.06 6.06
N GLY A 560 -23.59 -9.50 4.95
CA GLY A 560 -24.28 -8.49 4.15
C GLY A 560 -24.24 -7.08 4.71
N ALA A 561 -23.56 -6.82 5.83
CA ALA A 561 -23.43 -5.47 6.37
C ALA A 561 -22.53 -4.60 5.48
N THR A 562 -22.96 -3.35 5.19
CA THR A 562 -22.25 -2.40 4.34
C THR A 562 -21.63 -1.24 5.12
N SER A 563 -21.51 -1.35 6.44
CA SER A 563 -20.87 -0.34 7.29
C SER A 563 -20.50 -0.90 8.66
N GLY A 564 -19.40 -0.41 9.23
CA GLY A 564 -18.88 -0.82 10.53
C GLY A 564 -17.94 -2.00 10.45
N THR A 565 -17.86 -2.78 11.50
CA THR A 565 -17.03 -3.98 11.57
C THR A 565 -17.90 -5.18 11.88
N PHE A 566 -17.75 -6.25 11.11
CA PHE A 566 -18.34 -7.54 11.39
C PHE A 566 -17.29 -8.43 12.04
N ILE A 567 -17.51 -8.82 13.31
CA ILE A 567 -16.62 -9.74 14.03
C ILE A 567 -17.01 -11.17 13.70
N THR A 568 -16.15 -11.88 12.99
CA THR A 568 -16.36 -13.27 12.56
C THR A 568 -16.03 -14.28 13.67
N GLY A 569 -15.26 -13.89 14.67
CA GLY A 569 -14.88 -14.74 15.80
C GLY A 569 -13.38 -15.02 15.87
N GLU A 570 -13.01 -16.23 16.28
CA GLU A 570 -11.62 -16.69 16.28
C GLU A 570 -11.29 -17.31 14.93
N ALA A 571 -10.06 -17.08 14.46
CA ALA A 571 -9.58 -17.62 13.20
C ALA A 571 -8.12 -18.03 13.30
N VAL A 572 -7.69 -18.99 12.49
CA VAL A 572 -6.29 -19.41 12.39
C VAL A 572 -5.82 -19.28 10.96
N VAL A 573 -4.61 -18.76 10.81
CA VAL A 573 -3.91 -18.74 9.54
C VAL A 573 -2.54 -19.38 9.73
N ALA A 574 -2.25 -20.41 8.94
CA ALA A 574 -0.99 -21.13 8.98
C ALA A 574 -0.43 -21.29 7.57
N GLY A 575 0.89 -21.33 7.44
CA GLY A 575 1.48 -21.51 6.14
C GLY A 575 2.98 -21.65 6.15
N VAL A 576 3.52 -21.74 4.93
CA VAL A 576 4.97 -21.80 4.66
C VAL A 576 5.31 -20.78 3.58
N GLU A 577 6.32 -20.00 3.85
CA GLU A 577 6.94 -19.04 2.93
C GLU A 577 8.31 -19.58 2.50
N VAL A 578 8.59 -19.53 1.21
CA VAL A 578 9.87 -19.91 0.63
C VAL A 578 10.39 -18.78 -0.22
N GLN A 579 11.62 -18.38 0.00
CA GLN A 579 12.34 -17.45 -0.87
C GLN A 579 13.68 -18.07 -1.27
N ALA A 580 13.99 -18.06 -2.56
CA ALA A 580 15.27 -18.59 -3.08
C ALA A 580 15.83 -17.65 -4.14
N GLY A 581 17.15 -17.57 -4.19
CA GLY A 581 17.86 -16.76 -5.18
C GLY A 581 19.20 -17.36 -5.56
N HIS A 582 19.57 -17.24 -6.82
CA HIS A 582 20.87 -17.65 -7.32
C HIS A 582 21.29 -16.83 -8.54
N VAL A 583 22.57 -16.66 -8.73
CA VAL A 583 23.13 -16.00 -9.90
C VAL A 583 24.01 -17.00 -10.65
N PHE A 584 23.59 -17.36 -11.86
CA PHE A 584 24.38 -18.19 -12.77
C PHE A 584 25.19 -17.32 -13.70
N GLU A 585 26.36 -17.80 -14.12
CA GLU A 585 27.19 -17.14 -15.12
C GLU A 585 27.45 -18.09 -16.29
N THR A 586 27.19 -17.64 -17.52
CA THR A 586 27.46 -18.39 -18.75
C THR A 586 28.09 -17.47 -19.80
N GLY A 587 29.43 -17.53 -19.92
CA GLY A 587 30.18 -16.63 -20.79
C GLY A 587 30.05 -15.17 -20.31
N GLU A 588 29.49 -14.31 -21.15
CA GLU A 588 29.27 -12.88 -20.86
C GLU A 588 27.88 -12.60 -20.28
N ILE A 589 27.09 -13.64 -20.01
CA ILE A 589 25.72 -13.48 -19.53
C ILE A 589 25.64 -13.89 -18.07
N THR A 590 25.12 -12.99 -17.24
CA THR A 590 24.75 -13.22 -15.84
C THR A 590 23.24 -13.43 -15.76
N TRP A 591 22.81 -14.52 -15.10
CA TRP A 591 21.42 -14.94 -14.97
C TRP A 591 20.97 -14.88 -13.50
N PRO A 592 20.51 -13.74 -13.00
CA PRO A 592 19.90 -13.68 -11.68
C PRO A 592 18.53 -14.38 -11.71
N LEU A 593 18.37 -15.37 -10.83
CA LEU A 593 17.13 -16.11 -10.62
C LEU A 593 16.61 -15.82 -9.20
N SER A 594 15.34 -15.50 -9.06
CA SER A 594 14.66 -15.45 -7.77
C SER A 594 13.31 -16.15 -7.83
N VAL A 595 12.96 -16.81 -6.73
CA VAL A 595 11.71 -17.54 -6.54
C VAL A 595 11.12 -17.12 -5.19
N SER A 596 9.82 -16.84 -5.17
CA SER A 596 9.02 -16.61 -3.99
C SER A 596 7.79 -17.51 -4.06
N TYR A 597 7.53 -18.28 -3.01
CA TYR A 597 6.36 -19.14 -2.91
C TYR A 597 5.74 -19.04 -1.53
N THR A 598 4.43 -19.02 -1.48
CA THR A 598 3.66 -19.08 -0.24
C THR A 598 2.55 -20.12 -0.35
N HIS A 599 2.45 -20.97 0.65
CA HIS A 599 1.28 -21.79 0.90
C HIS A 599 0.60 -21.32 2.18
N SER A 600 -0.71 -21.08 2.15
CA SER A 600 -1.49 -20.59 3.28
C SER A 600 -2.78 -21.41 3.45
N MET A 601 -3.16 -21.66 4.70
CA MET A 601 -4.48 -22.15 5.11
C MET A 601 -5.08 -21.13 6.07
N ALA A 602 -6.28 -20.67 5.81
CA ALA A 602 -6.94 -19.62 6.59
C ALA A 602 -8.38 -20.04 6.90
N GLU A 603 -8.69 -20.32 8.17
CA GLU A 603 -9.94 -20.93 8.59
C GLU A 603 -10.53 -20.28 9.85
N ALA A 604 -11.86 -20.21 9.93
CA ALA A 604 -12.60 -19.90 11.15
C ALA A 604 -12.47 -21.04 12.18
N ARG A 605 -12.30 -20.66 13.47
CA ARG A 605 -12.10 -21.60 14.59
C ARG A 605 -13.31 -21.75 15.50
N THR A 606 -14.25 -20.87 15.40
CA THR A 606 -15.44 -20.88 16.25
C THR A 606 -16.71 -20.80 15.42
N ASP A 607 -17.71 -21.59 15.82
CA ASP A 607 -19.05 -21.45 15.32
C ASP A 607 -19.66 -20.11 15.75
N ALA A 608 -19.94 -19.26 14.79
CA ALA A 608 -20.76 -18.07 14.92
C ALA A 608 -21.98 -18.22 13.99
N ALA A 609 -22.73 -19.30 14.18
CA ALA A 609 -23.84 -19.70 13.31
C ALA A 609 -24.94 -18.63 13.23
N ASP A 610 -25.12 -17.83 14.29
CA ASP A 610 -25.96 -16.63 14.32
C ASP A 610 -25.47 -15.53 13.35
N ARG A 611 -24.23 -15.62 12.89
CA ARG A 611 -23.56 -14.73 11.94
C ARG A 611 -23.24 -15.40 10.62
N GLY A 612 -23.66 -16.65 10.41
CA GLY A 612 -23.39 -17.40 9.18
C GLY A 612 -21.97 -17.99 9.07
N VAL A 613 -21.15 -17.91 10.11
CA VAL A 613 -19.79 -18.47 10.14
C VAL A 613 -19.76 -19.78 10.92
N LEU A 614 -19.16 -20.81 10.36
CA LEU A 614 -18.96 -22.11 10.99
C LEU A 614 -17.48 -22.42 11.17
N GLU A 615 -17.14 -23.27 12.15
CA GLU A 615 -15.78 -23.79 12.30
C GLU A 615 -15.34 -24.54 11.03
N GLY A 616 -14.14 -24.24 10.53
CA GLY A 616 -13.60 -24.78 9.28
C GLY A 616 -13.98 -24.01 8.02
N ASP A 617 -14.73 -22.91 8.14
CA ASP A 617 -14.98 -22.02 7.01
C ASP A 617 -13.69 -21.33 6.54
N THR A 618 -13.44 -21.37 5.24
CA THR A 618 -12.30 -20.66 4.63
C THR A 618 -12.52 -19.14 4.73
N LEU A 619 -11.49 -18.40 5.16
CA LEU A 619 -11.53 -16.95 5.22
C LEU A 619 -11.54 -16.33 3.82
N ALA A 620 -12.16 -15.15 3.70
CA ALA A 620 -12.19 -14.40 2.45
C ALA A 620 -10.83 -13.80 2.08
N SER A 621 -10.59 -13.67 0.78
CA SER A 621 -9.45 -12.94 0.18
C SER A 621 -8.05 -13.47 0.57
N VAL A 622 -7.91 -14.74 0.89
CA VAL A 622 -6.62 -15.39 1.16
C VAL A 622 -6.41 -16.55 0.18
N PRO A 623 -5.43 -16.46 -0.74
CA PRO A 623 -5.14 -17.56 -1.67
C PRO A 623 -4.41 -18.70 -0.96
N ASN A 624 -4.68 -19.93 -1.36
CA ASN A 624 -3.97 -21.09 -0.82
C ASN A 624 -2.52 -21.13 -1.29
N ASN A 625 -2.27 -20.78 -2.56
CA ASN A 625 -0.93 -20.76 -3.13
C ASN A 625 -0.68 -19.47 -3.90
N SER A 626 0.52 -18.93 -3.75
CA SER A 626 1.05 -17.88 -4.62
C SER A 626 2.51 -18.17 -4.96
N LEU A 627 2.89 -17.89 -6.21
CA LEU A 627 4.25 -18.12 -6.72
C LEU A 627 4.69 -16.94 -7.57
N SER A 628 5.92 -16.49 -7.35
CA SER A 628 6.61 -15.60 -8.28
C SER A 628 7.97 -16.19 -8.65
N LEU A 629 8.30 -16.18 -9.94
CA LEU A 629 9.60 -16.61 -10.46
C LEU A 629 10.12 -15.51 -11.36
N ARG A 630 11.28 -14.95 -11.04
CA ARG A 630 11.97 -13.95 -11.87
C ARG A 630 13.27 -14.52 -12.40
N LEU A 631 13.47 -14.45 -13.69
CA LEU A 631 14.72 -14.77 -14.38
C LEU A 631 15.21 -13.52 -15.10
N GLY A 632 16.40 -13.05 -14.74
CA GLY A 632 17.12 -12.02 -15.46
C GLY A 632 18.10 -12.60 -16.47
N ALA A 633 18.53 -11.78 -17.43
CA ALA A 633 19.63 -12.07 -18.35
C ALA A 633 20.40 -10.77 -18.63
N GLN A 634 21.51 -10.59 -17.94
CA GLN A 634 22.38 -9.41 -18.08
C GLN A 634 23.51 -9.74 -19.04
N VAL A 635 23.54 -9.07 -20.19
CA VAL A 635 24.52 -9.30 -21.25
C VAL A 635 25.58 -8.19 -21.23
N GLY A 636 26.74 -8.49 -20.70
CA GLY A 636 27.76 -7.50 -20.41
C GLY A 636 27.26 -6.43 -19.45
N SER A 637 27.69 -5.17 -19.61
CA SER A 637 27.29 -4.04 -18.77
C SER A 637 26.16 -3.17 -19.35
N ARG A 638 25.59 -3.55 -20.50
CA ARG A 638 24.71 -2.66 -21.27
C ARG A 638 23.32 -3.18 -21.53
N TRP A 639 23.08 -4.48 -21.39
CA TRP A 639 21.82 -5.07 -21.84
C TRP A 639 21.21 -5.95 -20.74
N ASP A 640 20.19 -5.44 -20.10
CA ASP A 640 19.44 -6.12 -19.06
C ASP A 640 18.10 -6.61 -19.62
N ASN A 641 17.79 -7.86 -19.37
CA ASN A 641 16.54 -8.50 -19.76
C ASN A 641 15.96 -9.23 -18.55
N TYR A 642 14.63 -9.35 -18.49
CA TYR A 642 13.98 -10.15 -17.46
C TYR A 642 12.67 -10.77 -17.97
N ALA A 643 12.27 -11.85 -17.31
CA ALA A 643 10.94 -12.40 -17.33
C ALA A 643 10.49 -12.67 -15.90
N VAL A 644 9.25 -12.30 -15.57
CA VAL A 644 8.63 -12.58 -14.28
C VAL A 644 7.36 -13.37 -14.52
N VAL A 645 7.25 -14.51 -13.86
CA VAL A 645 6.04 -15.34 -13.84
C VAL A 645 5.36 -15.14 -12.49
N LYS A 646 4.06 -14.91 -12.48
CA LYS A 646 3.25 -14.75 -11.27
C LYS A 646 2.03 -15.64 -11.35
N TYR A 647 1.81 -16.42 -10.31
CA TYR A 647 0.64 -17.28 -10.14
C TYR A 647 -0.03 -17.01 -8.80
N VAL A 648 -1.35 -16.94 -8.81
CA VAL A 648 -2.18 -16.81 -7.61
C VAL A 648 -3.36 -17.75 -7.75
N ASP A 649 -3.63 -18.54 -6.70
CA ASP A 649 -4.82 -19.39 -6.59
C ASP A 649 -6.12 -18.56 -6.53
N GLU A 650 -7.23 -19.21 -6.77
CA GLU A 650 -8.55 -18.68 -6.48
C GLU A 650 -8.69 -18.32 -4.99
N MET A 651 -9.50 -17.30 -4.72
CA MET A 651 -9.78 -16.81 -3.36
C MET A 651 -11.29 -16.81 -3.10
N CYS A 652 -11.69 -17.14 -1.88
CA CYS A 652 -13.04 -16.88 -1.43
C CYS A 652 -13.34 -15.37 -1.47
N VAL A 653 -14.50 -14.99 -1.94
CA VAL A 653 -15.03 -13.62 -1.87
C VAL A 653 -15.62 -13.34 -0.49
N GLU A 654 -16.30 -14.34 0.08
CA GLU A 654 -16.93 -14.33 1.40
C GLU A 654 -16.45 -15.51 2.23
N ILE A 655 -16.55 -15.40 3.56
CA ILE A 655 -16.19 -16.50 4.47
C ILE A 655 -17.13 -17.71 4.20
N GLY A 656 -16.52 -18.90 4.14
CA GLY A 656 -17.26 -20.14 4.00
C GLY A 656 -17.65 -20.50 2.56
N CYS A 657 -17.00 -19.89 1.56
CA CYS A 657 -17.22 -20.27 0.15
C CYS A 657 -16.90 -21.75 -0.14
N ASN A 658 -16.13 -22.41 0.72
CA ASN A 658 -15.84 -23.83 0.63
C ASN A 658 -17.05 -24.74 0.93
N ARG A 659 -18.14 -24.18 1.47
CA ARG A 659 -19.40 -24.93 1.74
C ARG A 659 -20.36 -24.94 0.56
N GLU A 660 -20.31 -23.91 -0.28
CA GLU A 660 -21.24 -23.74 -1.40
C GLU A 660 -20.46 -23.75 -2.71
N ALA A 661 -20.78 -24.69 -3.58
CA ALA A 661 -20.20 -24.75 -4.92
C ALA A 661 -20.87 -23.69 -5.84
N SER A 662 -20.65 -22.41 -5.55
CA SER A 662 -21.05 -21.29 -6.40
C SER A 662 -19.83 -20.67 -7.05
N ASN A 663 -19.81 -20.58 -8.37
CA ASN A 663 -18.75 -19.90 -9.10
C ASN A 663 -18.65 -18.41 -8.71
N PHE A 664 -19.74 -17.82 -8.19
CA PHE A 664 -19.78 -16.43 -7.75
C PHE A 664 -19.14 -16.20 -6.38
N ALA A 665 -18.90 -17.26 -5.61
CA ALA A 665 -18.30 -17.18 -4.28
C ALA A 665 -16.77 -17.11 -4.29
N GLN A 666 -16.13 -17.29 -5.47
CA GLN A 666 -14.67 -17.34 -5.62
C GLN A 666 -14.20 -16.49 -6.80
N THR A 667 -12.95 -16.01 -6.71
CA THR A 667 -12.20 -15.52 -7.87
C THR A 667 -11.68 -16.70 -8.70
N GLU A 668 -11.00 -16.43 -9.80
CA GLU A 668 -10.32 -17.45 -10.58
C GLU A 668 -8.82 -17.45 -10.25
N SER A 669 -8.19 -18.62 -10.34
CA SER A 669 -6.73 -18.70 -10.35
C SER A 669 -6.20 -18.10 -11.65
N PHE A 670 -5.07 -17.40 -11.57
CA PHE A 670 -4.49 -16.79 -12.76
C PHE A 670 -2.96 -16.88 -12.78
N PHE A 671 -2.44 -16.80 -13.99
CA PHE A 671 -1.04 -16.91 -14.29
C PHE A 671 -0.65 -15.81 -15.29
N VAL A 672 0.24 -14.91 -14.91
CA VAL A 672 0.72 -13.83 -15.79
C VAL A 672 2.22 -13.89 -15.97
N VAL A 673 2.67 -13.49 -17.15
CA VAL A 673 4.09 -13.38 -17.48
C VAL A 673 4.38 -11.97 -17.96
N ASP A 674 5.31 -11.30 -17.28
CA ASP A 674 5.82 -10.01 -17.69
C ASP A 674 7.23 -10.17 -18.23
N VAL A 675 7.56 -9.45 -19.29
CA VAL A 675 8.89 -9.44 -19.88
C VAL A 675 9.37 -8.03 -20.12
N GLY A 676 10.66 -7.80 -19.94
CA GLY A 676 11.24 -6.49 -20.18
C GLY A 676 12.68 -6.57 -20.65
N THR A 677 13.09 -5.51 -21.34
CA THR A 677 14.46 -5.33 -21.82
C THR A 677 14.86 -3.87 -21.67
N ARG A 678 16.08 -3.63 -21.19
CA ARG A 678 16.70 -2.32 -21.06
C ARG A 678 18.07 -2.35 -21.71
N TYR A 679 18.35 -1.36 -22.56
CA TYR A 679 19.63 -1.21 -23.22
C TYR A 679 20.25 0.15 -22.93
N ALA A 680 21.46 0.17 -22.39
CA ALA A 680 22.24 1.38 -22.17
C ALA A 680 22.83 1.87 -23.51
N LEU A 681 22.22 2.93 -24.07
CA LEU A 681 22.70 3.58 -25.30
C LEU A 681 24.03 4.30 -25.05
N THR A 682 24.12 4.94 -23.88
CA THR A 682 25.34 5.57 -23.32
C THR A 682 25.39 5.28 -21.84
N ASP A 683 26.41 5.73 -21.12
CA ASP A 683 26.49 5.61 -19.66
C ASP A 683 25.38 6.41 -18.94
N ALA A 684 24.82 7.44 -19.61
CA ALA A 684 23.79 8.31 -19.08
C ALA A 684 22.39 8.04 -19.63
N ILE A 685 22.25 7.40 -20.78
CA ILE A 685 20.96 7.22 -21.47
C ILE A 685 20.69 5.74 -21.68
N SER A 686 19.53 5.29 -21.24
CA SER A 686 19.00 3.95 -21.54
C SER A 686 17.64 4.00 -22.22
N ALA A 687 17.37 3.04 -23.10
CA ALA A 687 16.06 2.79 -23.68
C ALA A 687 15.54 1.43 -23.19
N PHE A 688 14.22 1.29 -23.08
CA PHE A 688 13.61 0.08 -22.56
C PHE A 688 12.25 -0.22 -23.20
N VAL A 689 11.89 -1.50 -23.20
CA VAL A 689 10.58 -2.00 -23.57
C VAL A 689 10.10 -2.96 -22.48
N LYS A 690 8.83 -2.88 -22.14
CA LYS A 690 8.15 -3.80 -21.22
C LYS A 690 6.84 -4.29 -21.84
N VAL A 691 6.54 -5.57 -21.64
CA VAL A 691 5.23 -6.15 -21.93
C VAL A 691 4.73 -6.83 -20.67
N GLU A 692 3.63 -6.32 -20.12
CA GLU A 692 2.91 -6.93 -19.01
C GLU A 692 1.88 -7.90 -19.54
N ASN A 693 1.64 -8.99 -18.82
CA ASN A 693 0.71 -10.04 -19.21
C ASN A 693 0.90 -10.49 -20.67
N ALA A 694 2.12 -10.90 -21.02
CA ALA A 694 2.53 -11.19 -22.40
C ALA A 694 1.71 -12.27 -23.13
N PHE A 695 0.99 -13.13 -22.38
CA PHE A 695 0.13 -14.16 -22.96
C PHE A 695 -1.35 -13.74 -23.03
N GLY A 696 -1.70 -12.54 -22.55
CA GLY A 696 -3.05 -12.00 -22.62
C GLY A 696 -4.05 -12.76 -21.74
N GLU A 697 -3.60 -13.30 -20.61
CA GLU A 697 -4.45 -13.99 -19.64
C GLU A 697 -5.56 -13.06 -19.13
N ARG A 698 -6.80 -13.57 -19.06
CA ARG A 698 -7.97 -12.85 -18.57
C ARG A 698 -8.70 -13.71 -17.56
N ALA A 699 -8.72 -13.27 -16.31
CA ALA A 699 -9.32 -13.99 -15.19
C ALA A 699 -10.14 -13.04 -14.31
N VAL A 700 -11.13 -13.56 -13.61
CA VAL A 700 -11.86 -12.85 -12.56
C VAL A 700 -10.95 -12.77 -11.32
N VAL A 701 -10.22 -11.66 -11.16
CA VAL A 701 -9.28 -11.45 -10.05
C VAL A 701 -9.93 -10.84 -8.81
N SER A 702 -11.15 -10.29 -8.96
CA SER A 702 -12.02 -9.82 -7.88
C SER A 702 -13.47 -9.87 -8.30
N ARG A 703 -14.37 -10.05 -7.30
CA ARG A 703 -15.82 -9.90 -7.44
C ARG A 703 -16.35 -8.74 -6.60
N GLN A 704 -15.46 -8.01 -6.01
CA GLN A 704 -15.74 -6.86 -5.16
C GLN A 704 -14.96 -5.64 -5.64
N PRO A 705 -15.57 -4.43 -5.61
CA PRO A 705 -17.00 -4.19 -5.38
C PRO A 705 -17.87 -4.71 -6.53
N ASP A 706 -19.12 -5.03 -6.27
CA ASP A 706 -20.26 -5.14 -7.19
C ASP A 706 -20.03 -5.94 -8.51
N GLY A 707 -19.41 -7.13 -8.49
CA GLY A 707 -19.33 -8.03 -9.65
C GLY A 707 -17.94 -8.33 -10.16
N SER A 708 -17.85 -9.11 -11.25
CA SER A 708 -16.60 -9.66 -11.78
C SER A 708 -15.70 -8.60 -12.38
N ARG A 709 -14.39 -8.64 -12.02
CA ARG A 709 -13.37 -7.69 -12.44
C ARG A 709 -12.16 -8.42 -13.04
N PRO A 710 -11.71 -7.97 -14.23
CA PRO A 710 -10.55 -8.56 -14.88
C PRO A 710 -9.22 -8.09 -14.28
N ASN A 711 -8.18 -8.92 -14.43
CA ASN A 711 -6.80 -8.44 -14.37
C ASN A 711 -6.51 -7.53 -15.58
N LYS A 712 -5.39 -6.77 -15.48
CA LYS A 712 -4.91 -5.92 -16.58
C LYS A 712 -4.65 -6.75 -17.86
N PRO A 713 -5.07 -6.30 -19.05
CA PRO A 713 -4.79 -6.98 -20.31
C PRO A 713 -3.32 -6.96 -20.67
N LEU A 714 -2.93 -7.67 -21.74
CA LEU A 714 -1.61 -7.50 -22.35
C LEU A 714 -1.38 -6.01 -22.61
N THR A 715 -0.32 -5.47 -22.02
CA THR A 715 0.03 -4.06 -22.15
C THR A 715 1.50 -3.91 -22.49
N ALA A 716 1.78 -3.26 -23.61
CA ALA A 716 3.15 -2.97 -24.04
C ALA A 716 3.48 -1.49 -23.84
N MET A 717 4.71 -1.23 -23.39
CA MET A 717 5.23 0.11 -23.19
C MET A 717 6.70 0.20 -23.59
N LEU A 718 7.12 1.38 -23.97
CA LEU A 718 8.51 1.71 -24.27
C LEU A 718 8.89 3.02 -23.58
N GLY A 719 10.17 3.22 -23.33
CA GLY A 719 10.61 4.49 -22.73
C GLY A 719 12.10 4.71 -22.83
N VAL A 720 12.48 5.90 -22.40
CA VAL A 720 13.85 6.37 -22.34
C VAL A 720 14.10 6.98 -20.97
N GLU A 721 15.25 6.73 -20.42
CA GLU A 721 15.74 7.31 -19.17
C GLU A 721 17.07 8.00 -19.41
N TRP A 722 17.23 9.20 -18.87
CA TRP A 722 18.45 9.98 -18.83
C TRP A 722 18.81 10.30 -17.38
N ILE A 723 20.00 9.88 -16.95
CA ILE A 723 20.62 10.17 -15.67
C ILE A 723 21.80 11.12 -15.93
N PHE A 724 21.88 12.25 -15.24
CA PHE A 724 22.86 13.32 -15.51
C PHE A 724 23.39 14.00 -14.25
#